data_f092ab909d3371d3d04df7d41b9a5adc
#
_entry.id   f092ab909d3371d3d04df7d41b9a5adc
#
_cell.length_a   1.000
_cell.length_b   1.000
_cell.length_c   1.000
_cell.angle_alpha   90.00
_cell.angle_beta   90.00
_cell.angle_gamma   90.00
#
_symmetry.space_group_name_H-M   'P 1'
#
loop_
_entity.id
_entity.type
_entity.pdbx_description
1 polymer ?
#
loop_
_entity_poly.entity_id
_entity_poly.type
_entity_poly.pdbx_seq_one_letter_code
_entity_poly.pdbx_strand_id
1 'polypeptide(L)'
;MKESQHVPGRFKKNKYKDAFIPLGIGAVIILLSIFSVFSNLNTLFFDSFLKIRPEIKQDSRILLLDVNDLAIDKLGAWPWPRNYMADALITMSEFGVRSVVFDIEYNTPSPAGINRKYLDENVKRNFKEAFTDLSSEFSNLFSAIKEKRISIEDADYYINELISLTDISKDELYEDVQHIAIDNDEYLSKAIDFFGNVTTAYRFLEEENKNLTEDDRTYITSLITLNVKAEKSPAERYVDILPTLASMIERGKLSGFVNVEVDSDGKRRRIMPIEFMKGNYYGQLIFSTVLDWLGNPEVVLEKRKLTLKGAQYEDGVFDVVIPLEADGTMLVNWPHRTYDDSFKHLSIYYLVNYNKFFTDLASNISLLEMRDSLKLLPENPVSYLNEEKAYVDYLLENALTEQTEEAIEEYKLAKEQWLISIEDFLSQNYNSLLQKEILKREEAADWNQRTLLAEERKNTEILFGNLKKNIEDIRTNQKLLRSQLEGTLCLIGYTGTGTSDIGANPFQKEYINVGTHASAANTIFQREFLRSTPEWVSLALSVILPFLLFLIARKLNPVRQSFLGIGAILLTIVVSGALFIYTGIFFELAGPVIALSLTYISYSLIRFFRESREKSFLRKAFGTYISADVINQIVDDPDKLKLGGESRHMTAMFTDVKGFSTISEKLTPEQLVSLLNAYLTGMSDIILDEEGVVDKYEGDAIIAFWGAPTPLENHAYHALASAIKMKKVEAELNKTFREKQMSPTDLLSRFGINTGEMVAGNMGTQRKMNYTIMGNAVNLAARLEGVNKMYGTWILTTDYTAKEAGEAFIYRKLDRVRVVGINTPVQLLEVVCFKEDLQEDKKKFLADYETAYTLFEQRQWKKAETLFTSLKSRDDTDGPVNLYLKRCKDFIQNPPAADWDGVFNMTQK
;
A
#
# COMPACT_ATOMS: atom_id res chain seq x y z
N MET A 1 34.59 -65.24 11.07
CA MET A 1 33.62 -64.64 10.09
C MET A 1 33.38 -63.17 10.49
N LYS A 2 33.71 -62.26 9.61
CA LYS A 2 33.63 -60.80 9.81
C LYS A 2 32.17 -60.35 9.66
N GLU A 3 31.52 -59.91 10.70
CA GLU A 3 30.30 -59.11 10.59
C GLU A 3 30.69 -57.65 10.73
N SER A 4 30.46 -56.91 9.66
CA SER A 4 30.72 -55.51 9.53
C SER A 4 29.63 -54.75 10.29
N GLN A 5 30.04 -54.07 11.35
CA GLN A 5 29.23 -53.03 11.97
C GLN A 5 28.92 -51.91 10.97
N HIS A 6 27.68 -51.80 10.59
CA HIS A 6 27.15 -50.70 9.78
C HIS A 6 27.05 -49.45 10.66
N VAL A 7 28.06 -48.59 10.59
CA VAL A 7 27.96 -47.20 11.08
C VAL A 7 26.96 -46.50 10.19
N PRO A 8 25.85 -45.91 10.71
CA PRO A 8 24.91 -45.14 9.89
C PRO A 8 25.62 -43.95 9.25
N GLY A 9 25.68 -43.98 7.92
CA GLY A 9 26.39 -43.03 7.10
C GLY A 9 26.04 -41.58 7.45
N ARG A 10 27.07 -40.76 7.51
CA ARG A 10 26.98 -39.31 7.34
C ARG A 10 26.00 -39.02 6.22
N PHE A 11 24.81 -38.42 6.55
CA PHE A 11 23.93 -37.84 5.57
C PHE A 11 24.75 -36.86 4.73
N LYS A 12 25.15 -37.23 3.52
CA LYS A 12 25.66 -36.31 2.53
C LYS A 12 24.62 -35.20 2.36
N LYS A 13 24.88 -34.03 2.94
CA LYS A 13 24.08 -32.81 2.73
C LYS A 13 23.94 -32.64 1.23
N ASN A 14 22.77 -32.88 0.68
CA ASN A 14 22.48 -32.61 -0.72
C ASN A 14 22.32 -31.08 -0.84
N LYS A 15 23.48 -30.40 -0.98
CA LYS A 15 23.64 -28.92 -0.98
C LYS A 15 22.82 -28.20 -2.06
N TYR A 16 22.22 -28.96 -2.96
CA TYR A 16 21.47 -28.43 -4.11
C TYR A 16 19.94 -28.48 -3.94
N LYS A 17 19.39 -29.25 -3.00
CA LYS A 17 17.93 -29.33 -2.81
C LYS A 17 17.31 -28.00 -2.43
N ASP A 18 17.99 -27.20 -1.64
CA ASP A 18 17.46 -25.89 -1.20
C ASP A 18 17.46 -24.85 -2.33
N ALA A 19 18.23 -25.07 -3.43
CA ALA A 19 18.24 -24.19 -4.62
C ALA A 19 16.97 -24.27 -5.46
N PHE A 20 16.19 -25.37 -5.33
CA PHE A 20 14.90 -25.47 -6.00
C PHE A 20 13.84 -24.54 -5.41
N ILE A 21 14.03 -23.99 -4.20
CA ILE A 21 13.07 -23.10 -3.54
C ILE A 21 12.93 -21.79 -4.32
N PRO A 22 14.00 -20.97 -4.52
CA PRO A 22 13.89 -19.75 -5.28
C PRO A 22 13.46 -19.98 -6.72
N LEU A 23 13.86 -21.10 -7.36
CA LEU A 23 13.43 -21.43 -8.70
C LEU A 23 11.94 -21.80 -8.75
N GLY A 24 11.46 -22.57 -7.77
CA GLY A 24 10.03 -22.89 -7.64
C GLY A 24 9.17 -21.66 -7.39
N ILE A 25 9.62 -20.76 -6.52
CA ILE A 25 8.95 -19.48 -6.27
C ILE A 25 8.92 -18.64 -7.55
N GLY A 26 10.05 -18.52 -8.25
CA GLY A 26 10.12 -17.82 -9.53
C GLY A 26 9.13 -18.38 -10.56
N ALA A 27 9.03 -19.72 -10.69
CA ALA A 27 8.09 -20.38 -11.58
C ALA A 27 6.62 -20.08 -11.21
N VAL A 28 6.30 -20.07 -9.92
CA VAL A 28 4.95 -19.69 -9.44
C VAL A 28 4.65 -18.22 -9.73
N ILE A 29 5.59 -17.31 -9.52
CA ILE A 29 5.42 -15.90 -9.86
C ILE A 29 5.21 -15.69 -11.36
N ILE A 30 5.98 -16.39 -12.21
CA ILE A 30 5.78 -16.36 -13.67
C ILE A 30 4.36 -16.83 -14.01
N LEU A 31 3.90 -17.93 -13.44
CA LEU A 31 2.55 -18.43 -13.67
C LEU A 31 1.47 -17.43 -13.23
N LEU A 32 1.61 -16.84 -12.07
CA LEU A 32 0.66 -15.82 -11.54
C LEU A 32 0.68 -14.53 -12.38
N SER A 33 1.82 -14.14 -12.95
CA SER A 33 1.94 -12.97 -13.82
C SER A 33 1.10 -13.11 -15.09
N ILE A 34 0.93 -14.33 -15.62
CA ILE A 34 0.05 -14.59 -16.78
C ILE A 34 -1.40 -14.18 -16.51
N PHE A 35 -1.85 -14.26 -15.26
CA PHE A 35 -3.20 -13.88 -14.84
C PHE A 35 -3.30 -12.43 -14.35
N SER A 36 -2.31 -11.58 -14.63
CA SER A 36 -2.28 -10.15 -14.24
C SER A 36 -2.50 -9.89 -12.74
N VAL A 37 -2.21 -10.87 -11.87
CA VAL A 37 -2.44 -10.79 -10.42
C VAL A 37 -1.68 -9.61 -9.78
N PHE A 38 -0.58 -9.19 -10.40
CA PHE A 38 0.30 -8.16 -9.87
C PHE A 38 0.03 -6.75 -10.42
N SER A 39 -0.96 -6.57 -11.33
CA SER A 39 -1.23 -5.29 -12.00
C SER A 39 -1.50 -4.16 -10.99
N ASN A 40 -2.39 -4.37 -10.03
CA ASN A 40 -2.74 -3.36 -9.02
C ASN A 40 -1.57 -2.98 -8.11
N LEU A 41 -0.65 -3.91 -7.83
CA LEU A 41 0.56 -3.60 -7.06
C LEU A 41 1.58 -2.83 -7.90
N ASN A 42 1.70 -3.17 -9.18
CA ASN A 42 2.57 -2.44 -10.11
C ASN A 42 2.08 -1.00 -10.29
N THR A 43 0.77 -0.78 -10.46
CA THR A 43 0.18 0.58 -10.54
C THR A 43 0.38 1.38 -9.25
N LEU A 44 0.34 0.72 -8.07
CA LEU A 44 0.65 1.38 -6.79
C LEU A 44 2.11 1.85 -6.72
N PHE A 45 3.07 1.02 -7.16
CA PHE A 45 4.47 1.43 -7.25
C PHE A 45 4.66 2.56 -8.26
N PHE A 46 4.03 2.46 -9.44
CA PHE A 46 4.07 3.49 -10.47
C PHE A 46 3.59 4.84 -9.92
N ASP A 47 2.37 4.90 -9.35
CA ASP A 47 1.80 6.11 -8.76
C ASP A 47 2.69 6.68 -7.64
N SER A 48 3.26 5.80 -6.80
CA SER A 48 4.13 6.23 -5.70
C SER A 48 5.42 6.86 -6.20
N PHE A 49 6.04 6.28 -7.21
CA PHE A 49 7.26 6.82 -7.81
C PHE A 49 6.98 8.07 -8.64
N LEU A 50 5.84 8.13 -9.34
CA LEU A 50 5.42 9.29 -10.09
C LEU A 50 5.23 10.51 -9.17
N LYS A 51 4.66 10.31 -7.97
CA LYS A 51 4.49 11.38 -6.97
C LYS A 51 5.81 11.92 -6.40
N ILE A 52 6.87 11.12 -6.43
CA ILE A 52 8.20 11.52 -5.94
C ILE A 52 9.05 12.12 -7.08
N ARG A 53 8.75 11.76 -8.33
CA ARG A 53 9.45 12.29 -9.50
C ARG A 53 9.28 13.81 -9.56
N PRO A 54 10.29 14.59 -10.04
CA PRO A 54 10.09 16.00 -10.30
C PRO A 54 8.90 16.24 -11.24
N GLU A 55 8.13 17.30 -10.98
CA GLU A 55 6.99 17.70 -11.82
C GLU A 55 7.46 18.05 -13.21
N ILE A 56 6.72 17.58 -14.23
CA ILE A 56 6.94 17.99 -15.62
C ILE A 56 6.63 19.49 -15.78
N LYS A 57 7.48 20.19 -16.51
CA LYS A 57 7.24 21.60 -16.81
C LYS A 57 5.97 21.74 -17.67
N GLN A 58 5.09 22.63 -17.27
CA GLN A 58 3.87 22.90 -18.03
C GLN A 58 4.20 23.85 -19.18
N ASP A 59 3.71 23.50 -20.38
CA ASP A 59 3.84 24.34 -21.55
C ASP A 59 2.87 25.53 -21.46
N SER A 60 3.40 26.72 -21.49
CA SER A 60 2.62 27.97 -21.34
C SER A 60 1.68 28.24 -22.50
N ARG A 61 1.82 27.52 -23.61
CA ARG A 61 0.97 27.63 -24.80
C ARG A 61 -0.33 26.83 -24.66
N ILE A 62 -0.42 25.90 -23.72
CA ILE A 62 -1.64 25.14 -23.47
C ILE A 62 -2.59 25.98 -22.62
N LEU A 63 -3.81 26.20 -23.13
CA LEU A 63 -4.87 26.91 -22.46
C LEU A 63 -6.13 26.01 -22.37
N LEU A 64 -6.68 25.88 -21.19
CA LEU A 64 -7.98 25.25 -20.96
C LEU A 64 -9.07 26.34 -20.98
N LEU A 65 -9.97 26.26 -21.97
CA LEU A 65 -11.11 27.14 -22.09
C LEU A 65 -12.35 26.47 -21.50
N ASP A 66 -12.67 26.87 -20.29
CA ASP A 66 -13.62 26.16 -19.43
C ASP A 66 -15.07 26.64 -19.70
N VAL A 67 -15.96 25.69 -20.00
CA VAL A 67 -17.40 25.84 -19.85
C VAL A 67 -17.75 25.58 -18.40
N ASN A 68 -17.43 26.51 -17.52
CA ASN A 68 -17.49 26.37 -16.07
C ASN A 68 -18.76 26.98 -15.44
N ASP A 69 -18.91 26.89 -14.13
CA ASP A 69 -20.07 27.42 -13.40
C ASP A 69 -20.26 28.94 -13.61
N LEU A 70 -19.18 29.70 -13.73
CA LEU A 70 -19.27 31.13 -14.03
C LEU A 70 -19.97 31.35 -15.38
N ALA A 71 -19.60 30.59 -16.38
CA ALA A 71 -20.21 30.70 -17.72
C ALA A 71 -21.68 30.26 -17.68
N ILE A 72 -21.99 29.18 -16.95
CA ILE A 72 -23.37 28.69 -16.80
C ILE A 72 -24.24 29.67 -16.03
N ASP A 73 -23.75 30.27 -14.94
CA ASP A 73 -24.49 31.27 -14.17
C ASP A 73 -24.83 32.53 -15.01
N LYS A 74 -23.90 32.95 -15.88
CA LYS A 74 -24.03 34.17 -16.66
C LYS A 74 -24.74 34.01 -18.03
N LEU A 75 -24.58 32.84 -18.65
CA LEU A 75 -25.09 32.60 -20.02
C LEU A 75 -26.32 31.67 -20.03
N GLY A 76 -26.64 30.98 -18.91
CA GLY A 76 -27.72 30.04 -18.80
C GLY A 76 -27.28 28.60 -18.80
N ALA A 77 -28.21 27.67 -18.62
CA ALA A 77 -27.97 26.25 -18.48
C ALA A 77 -27.35 25.65 -19.76
N TRP A 78 -26.33 24.81 -19.57
CA TRP A 78 -25.72 24.01 -20.63
C TRP A 78 -26.60 22.78 -20.97
N PRO A 79 -26.69 22.34 -22.27
CA PRO A 79 -25.95 22.82 -23.42
C PRO A 79 -26.56 24.10 -24.03
N TRP A 80 -25.68 25.05 -24.42
CA TRP A 80 -26.08 26.26 -25.06
C TRP A 80 -26.38 26.08 -26.57
N PRO A 81 -27.15 26.99 -27.19
CA PRO A 81 -27.18 27.11 -28.64
C PRO A 81 -25.78 27.31 -29.20
N ARG A 82 -25.48 26.69 -30.33
CA ARG A 82 -24.13 26.60 -30.88
C ARG A 82 -23.56 27.95 -31.38
N ASN A 83 -24.38 28.93 -31.54
CA ASN A 83 -23.92 30.31 -31.87
C ASN A 83 -22.97 30.85 -30.79
N TYR A 84 -23.09 30.49 -29.50
CA TYR A 84 -22.13 30.93 -28.50
C TYR A 84 -20.72 30.39 -28.76
N MET A 85 -20.61 29.18 -29.28
CA MET A 85 -19.32 28.59 -29.66
C MET A 85 -18.79 29.19 -30.96
N ALA A 86 -19.68 29.49 -31.92
CA ALA A 86 -19.31 30.18 -33.13
C ALA A 86 -18.72 31.57 -32.84
N ASP A 87 -19.42 32.34 -32.02
CA ASP A 87 -18.97 33.67 -31.58
C ASP A 87 -17.63 33.61 -30.82
N ALA A 88 -17.46 32.60 -29.98
CA ALA A 88 -16.19 32.36 -29.26
C ALA A 88 -15.04 32.04 -30.23
N LEU A 89 -15.26 31.21 -31.28
CA LEU A 89 -14.26 30.91 -32.31
C LEU A 89 -13.84 32.15 -33.09
N ILE A 90 -14.82 32.96 -33.53
CA ILE A 90 -14.55 34.23 -34.23
C ILE A 90 -13.69 35.13 -33.34
N THR A 91 -14.05 35.26 -32.06
CA THR A 91 -13.30 36.04 -31.09
C THR A 91 -11.88 35.48 -30.89
N MET A 92 -11.71 34.16 -30.76
CA MET A 92 -10.39 33.56 -30.64
C MET A 92 -9.49 33.82 -31.85
N SER A 93 -10.04 33.85 -33.05
CA SER A 93 -9.31 34.22 -34.25
C SER A 93 -8.81 35.68 -34.20
N GLU A 94 -9.57 36.61 -33.64
CA GLU A 94 -9.17 37.99 -33.43
C GLU A 94 -7.97 38.17 -32.48
N PHE A 95 -7.83 37.24 -31.52
CA PHE A 95 -6.77 37.30 -30.53
C PHE A 95 -5.60 36.34 -30.81
N GLY A 96 -5.53 35.78 -32.00
CA GLY A 96 -4.38 35.01 -32.48
C GLY A 96 -4.20 33.67 -31.79
N VAL A 97 -5.29 32.99 -31.40
CA VAL A 97 -5.23 31.59 -30.97
C VAL A 97 -4.73 30.75 -32.14
N ARG A 98 -3.77 29.87 -31.91
CA ARG A 98 -3.15 29.09 -33.00
C ARG A 98 -3.97 27.86 -33.38
N SER A 99 -4.51 27.15 -32.39
CA SER A 99 -5.33 25.94 -32.63
C SER A 99 -6.40 25.80 -31.54
N VAL A 100 -7.57 25.31 -31.95
CA VAL A 100 -8.69 25.02 -31.04
C VAL A 100 -9.04 23.54 -31.13
N VAL A 101 -9.23 22.92 -29.98
CA VAL A 101 -9.63 21.51 -29.82
C VAL A 101 -10.96 21.48 -29.09
N PHE A 102 -11.99 20.92 -29.69
CA PHE A 102 -13.26 20.64 -29.04
C PHE A 102 -13.24 19.26 -28.37
N ASP A 103 -13.24 19.24 -27.04
CA ASP A 103 -13.54 18.03 -26.27
C ASP A 103 -15.06 17.96 -25.99
N ILE A 104 -15.84 18.27 -27.02
CA ILE A 104 -17.31 18.30 -27.04
C ILE A 104 -17.77 17.63 -28.32
N GLU A 105 -18.61 16.61 -28.20
CA GLU A 105 -19.14 15.87 -29.35
C GLU A 105 -20.45 16.50 -29.84
N TYR A 106 -20.46 17.07 -31.04
CA TYR A 106 -21.65 17.60 -31.70
C TYR A 106 -22.26 16.57 -32.66
N ASN A 107 -22.80 15.48 -32.14
CA ASN A 107 -23.28 14.31 -32.89
C ASN A 107 -24.77 14.36 -33.23
N THR A 108 -25.49 15.37 -32.79
CA THR A 108 -26.93 15.57 -33.06
C THR A 108 -27.18 17.02 -33.46
N PRO A 109 -28.12 17.28 -34.41
CA PRO A 109 -28.49 18.66 -34.79
C PRO A 109 -28.98 19.48 -33.60
N SER A 110 -28.63 20.77 -33.60
CA SER A 110 -29.11 21.74 -32.63
C SER A 110 -30.51 22.25 -33.01
N PRO A 111 -31.36 22.61 -32.04
CA PRO A 111 -32.56 23.33 -32.33
C PRO A 111 -32.28 24.66 -33.07
N ALA A 112 -33.11 25.01 -34.05
CA ALA A 112 -32.98 26.30 -34.76
C ALA A 112 -33.09 27.47 -33.78
N GLY A 113 -32.23 28.47 -33.97
CA GLY A 113 -32.27 29.72 -33.23
C GLY A 113 -33.32 30.67 -33.80
N ILE A 114 -33.60 31.76 -33.08
CA ILE A 114 -34.46 32.84 -33.53
C ILE A 114 -33.65 34.13 -33.69
N ASN A 115 -33.61 34.65 -34.91
CA ASN A 115 -33.02 35.98 -35.19
C ASN A 115 -33.97 37.09 -34.71
N ARG A 116 -33.81 37.48 -33.44
CA ARG A 116 -34.64 38.51 -32.82
C ARG A 116 -34.48 39.86 -33.51
N LYS A 117 -33.29 40.19 -33.99
CA LYS A 117 -33.02 41.44 -34.66
C LYS A 117 -33.84 41.50 -35.95
N TYR A 118 -33.73 40.47 -36.78
CA TYR A 118 -34.52 40.37 -38.03
C TYR A 118 -36.03 40.37 -37.79
N LEU A 119 -36.49 39.65 -36.75
CA LEU A 119 -37.88 39.62 -36.32
C LEU A 119 -38.38 41.03 -35.95
N ASP A 120 -37.61 41.75 -35.11
CA ASP A 120 -38.01 43.07 -34.60
C ASP A 120 -37.91 44.20 -35.67
N GLU A 121 -36.85 44.23 -36.48
CA GLU A 121 -36.55 45.29 -37.42
C GLU A 121 -37.21 45.10 -38.80
N ASN A 122 -37.22 43.84 -39.28
CA ASN A 122 -37.74 43.54 -40.63
C ASN A 122 -39.16 42.98 -40.58
N VAL A 123 -39.32 41.80 -39.94
CA VAL A 123 -40.58 41.08 -40.00
C VAL A 123 -41.73 41.91 -39.41
N LYS A 124 -41.56 42.48 -38.21
CA LYS A 124 -42.60 43.31 -37.59
C LYS A 124 -42.91 44.55 -38.41
N ARG A 125 -41.91 45.20 -39.05
CA ARG A 125 -42.10 46.34 -39.91
C ARG A 125 -42.86 45.93 -41.17
N ASN A 126 -42.38 44.91 -41.89
CA ASN A 126 -42.99 44.42 -43.09
C ASN A 126 -44.43 43.93 -42.91
N PHE A 127 -44.69 43.23 -41.78
CA PHE A 127 -46.08 42.93 -41.39
C PHE A 127 -46.94 44.20 -41.24
N LYS A 128 -46.39 45.18 -40.53
CA LYS A 128 -47.15 46.41 -40.28
C LYS A 128 -47.40 47.18 -41.57
N GLU A 129 -46.42 47.28 -42.46
CA GLU A 129 -46.51 47.93 -43.74
C GLU A 129 -47.52 47.20 -44.65
N ALA A 130 -47.30 45.87 -44.84
CA ALA A 130 -48.21 45.07 -45.68
C ALA A 130 -49.68 45.14 -45.22
N PHE A 131 -49.96 45.05 -43.95
CA PHE A 131 -51.32 45.15 -43.43
C PHE A 131 -51.85 46.57 -43.45
N THR A 132 -50.97 47.59 -43.34
CA THR A 132 -51.38 49.01 -43.49
C THR A 132 -51.76 49.30 -44.92
N ASP A 133 -50.98 48.86 -45.90
CA ASP A 133 -51.17 49.02 -47.34
C ASP A 133 -52.44 48.30 -47.83
N LEU A 134 -52.58 47.02 -47.43
CA LEU A 134 -53.79 46.27 -47.70
C LEU A 134 -55.05 46.94 -47.12
N SER A 135 -54.98 47.41 -45.87
CA SER A 135 -56.07 48.10 -45.18
C SER A 135 -56.41 49.40 -45.85
N SER A 136 -55.43 50.15 -46.39
CA SER A 136 -55.58 51.36 -47.14
C SER A 136 -56.27 51.09 -48.49
N GLU A 137 -55.82 50.09 -49.25
CA GLU A 137 -56.41 49.74 -50.54
C GLU A 137 -57.80 49.18 -50.35
N PHE A 138 -58.17 48.41 -49.39
CA PHE A 138 -59.50 48.03 -49.07
C PHE A 138 -60.36 49.27 -48.78
N SER A 139 -59.86 50.21 -47.93
CA SER A 139 -60.56 51.46 -47.61
C SER A 139 -60.79 52.30 -48.84
N ASN A 140 -59.76 52.40 -49.75
CA ASN A 140 -59.84 53.09 -51.00
C ASN A 140 -60.95 52.51 -51.92
N LEU A 141 -60.96 51.19 -52.11
CA LEU A 141 -61.96 50.48 -52.93
C LEU A 141 -63.37 50.65 -52.33
N PHE A 142 -63.56 50.45 -51.01
CA PHE A 142 -64.93 50.70 -50.44
C PHE A 142 -65.33 52.12 -50.52
N SER A 143 -64.47 53.13 -50.41
CA SER A 143 -64.77 54.54 -50.61
C SER A 143 -65.13 54.84 -52.06
N ALA A 144 -64.38 54.26 -53.04
CA ALA A 144 -64.70 54.44 -54.42
C ALA A 144 -66.04 53.84 -54.86
N ILE A 145 -66.42 52.66 -54.30
CA ILE A 145 -67.76 52.07 -54.48
C ILE A 145 -68.83 52.94 -53.81
N LYS A 146 -68.64 53.39 -52.62
CA LYS A 146 -69.61 54.24 -51.84
C LYS A 146 -69.86 55.56 -52.56
N GLU A 147 -68.79 56.15 -53.08
CA GLU A 147 -68.89 57.46 -53.86
C GLU A 147 -69.35 57.28 -55.30
N LYS A 148 -69.69 56.03 -55.72
CA LYS A 148 -70.14 55.67 -57.06
C LYS A 148 -69.08 55.98 -58.13
N ARG A 149 -67.80 55.97 -57.82
CA ARG A 149 -66.66 56.14 -58.79
C ARG A 149 -66.39 54.87 -59.54
N ILE A 150 -66.73 53.73 -58.96
CA ILE A 150 -66.58 52.42 -59.53
C ILE A 150 -67.96 51.70 -59.38
N SER A 151 -68.40 51.03 -60.46
CA SER A 151 -69.61 50.19 -60.39
C SER A 151 -69.39 48.92 -59.64
N ILE A 152 -70.44 48.29 -59.06
CA ILE A 152 -70.33 46.98 -58.38
C ILE A 152 -69.87 45.90 -59.39
N GLU A 153 -70.21 46.01 -60.65
CA GLU A 153 -69.78 45.06 -61.71
C GLU A 153 -68.30 45.21 -62.08
N ASP A 154 -67.75 46.42 -62.03
CA ASP A 154 -66.34 46.67 -62.22
C ASP A 154 -65.50 46.36 -60.97
N ALA A 155 -66.07 46.19 -59.81
CA ALA A 155 -65.41 45.94 -58.53
C ALA A 155 -64.68 44.58 -58.54
N ASP A 156 -65.18 43.58 -59.27
CA ASP A 156 -64.49 42.25 -59.41
C ASP A 156 -63.07 42.38 -59.94
N TYR A 157 -62.77 43.30 -60.84
CA TYR A 157 -61.40 43.57 -61.33
C TYR A 157 -60.49 44.02 -60.19
N TYR A 158 -60.87 44.96 -59.40
CA TYR A 158 -60.07 45.50 -58.30
C TYR A 158 -60.03 44.57 -57.13
N ILE A 159 -61.07 43.73 -56.89
CA ILE A 159 -60.99 42.65 -55.92
C ILE A 159 -59.96 41.60 -56.31
N ASN A 160 -59.91 41.20 -57.55
CA ASN A 160 -58.89 40.29 -58.06
C ASN A 160 -57.45 40.85 -57.95
N GLU A 161 -57.25 42.13 -58.19
CA GLU A 161 -56.00 42.83 -57.97
C GLU A 161 -55.57 42.84 -56.49
N LEU A 162 -56.54 43.11 -55.57
CA LEU A 162 -56.30 43.03 -54.16
C LEU A 162 -56.00 41.64 -53.70
N ILE A 163 -56.64 40.61 -54.23
CA ILE A 163 -56.34 39.25 -54.00
C ILE A 163 -54.88 38.92 -54.41
N SER A 164 -54.51 39.37 -55.61
CA SER A 164 -53.15 39.17 -56.11
C SER A 164 -52.11 39.89 -55.23
N LEU A 165 -52.34 41.10 -54.79
CA LEU A 165 -51.48 41.85 -53.89
C LEU A 165 -51.40 41.17 -52.55
N THR A 166 -52.54 40.61 -52.04
CA THR A 166 -52.55 39.89 -50.77
C THR A 166 -51.69 38.60 -50.87
N ASP A 167 -51.80 37.91 -52.01
CA ASP A 167 -50.96 36.69 -52.19
C ASP A 167 -49.46 37.05 -52.34
N ILE A 168 -49.06 38.12 -53.00
CA ILE A 168 -47.66 38.58 -53.02
C ILE A 168 -47.21 38.97 -51.67
N SER A 169 -47.92 39.80 -50.91
CA SER A 169 -47.56 40.16 -49.53
C SER A 169 -47.48 38.95 -48.60
N LYS A 170 -48.35 37.96 -48.78
CA LYS A 170 -48.30 36.71 -48.02
C LYS A 170 -47.02 35.97 -48.35
N ASP A 171 -46.63 35.84 -49.59
CA ASP A 171 -45.43 35.09 -49.97
C ASP A 171 -44.16 35.82 -49.49
N GLU A 172 -44.10 37.15 -49.57
CA GLU A 172 -43.02 37.98 -49.02
C GLU A 172 -42.91 37.83 -47.53
N LEU A 173 -44.01 37.84 -46.76
CA LEU A 173 -44.04 37.64 -45.35
C LEU A 173 -43.65 36.17 -44.96
N TYR A 174 -43.94 35.22 -45.83
CA TYR A 174 -43.53 33.84 -45.65
C TYR A 174 -42.03 33.65 -45.80
N GLU A 175 -41.41 34.34 -46.75
CA GLU A 175 -39.96 34.42 -46.92
C GLU A 175 -39.31 35.06 -45.69
N ASP A 176 -39.85 36.21 -45.26
CA ASP A 176 -39.37 36.87 -44.03
C ASP A 176 -39.41 35.96 -42.81
N VAL A 177 -40.44 35.16 -42.62
CA VAL A 177 -40.59 34.23 -41.55
C VAL A 177 -39.54 33.11 -41.65
N GLN A 178 -39.15 32.65 -42.82
CA GLN A 178 -38.09 31.70 -43.06
C GLN A 178 -36.72 32.22 -42.61
N HIS A 179 -36.49 33.52 -42.86
CA HIS A 179 -35.23 34.19 -42.42
C HIS A 179 -35.13 34.42 -40.88
N ILE A 180 -36.21 34.18 -40.10
CA ILE A 180 -36.15 34.23 -38.65
C ILE A 180 -35.36 33.06 -38.09
N ALA A 181 -35.40 31.90 -38.72
CA ALA A 181 -34.73 30.71 -38.28
C ALA A 181 -33.23 30.80 -38.54
N ILE A 182 -32.42 30.69 -37.46
CA ILE A 182 -30.97 30.57 -37.58
C ILE A 182 -30.60 29.10 -37.45
N ASP A 183 -29.93 28.57 -38.45
CA ASP A 183 -29.25 27.28 -38.35
C ASP A 183 -27.94 27.47 -37.55
N ASN A 184 -28.02 27.17 -36.27
CA ASN A 184 -26.84 27.27 -35.37
C ASN A 184 -25.72 26.29 -35.72
N ASP A 185 -26.05 25.18 -36.37
CA ASP A 185 -25.07 24.17 -36.79
C ASP A 185 -24.26 24.65 -37.97
N GLU A 186 -24.96 25.24 -38.98
CA GLU A 186 -24.34 25.87 -40.14
C GLU A 186 -23.49 27.09 -39.70
N TYR A 187 -23.99 27.91 -38.75
CA TYR A 187 -23.25 29.06 -38.25
C TYR A 187 -21.97 28.64 -37.54
N LEU A 188 -22.03 27.59 -36.67
CA LEU A 188 -20.82 27.03 -36.04
C LEU A 188 -19.86 26.43 -37.08
N SER A 189 -20.39 25.69 -38.06
CA SER A 189 -19.58 25.12 -39.14
C SER A 189 -18.82 26.20 -39.93
N LYS A 190 -19.46 27.34 -40.24
CA LYS A 190 -18.84 28.50 -40.88
C LYS A 190 -17.78 29.15 -39.96
N ALA A 191 -18.04 29.25 -38.67
CA ALA A 191 -17.07 29.77 -37.70
C ALA A 191 -15.85 28.86 -37.51
N ILE A 192 -16.04 27.56 -37.66
CA ILE A 192 -14.94 26.57 -37.68
C ILE A 192 -14.01 26.83 -38.87
N ASP A 193 -14.57 27.02 -40.04
CA ASP A 193 -13.83 27.32 -41.26
C ASP A 193 -13.15 28.71 -41.20
N PHE A 194 -13.88 29.75 -40.74
CA PHE A 194 -13.35 31.08 -40.48
C PHE A 194 -12.12 31.05 -39.55
N PHE A 195 -12.12 30.21 -38.51
CA PHE A 195 -10.97 30.02 -37.61
C PHE A 195 -9.84 29.25 -38.31
N GLY A 196 -10.16 28.23 -39.10
CA GLY A 196 -9.27 27.47 -39.99
C GLY A 196 -8.44 26.38 -39.33
N ASN A 197 -8.19 26.41 -38.00
CA ASN A 197 -7.39 25.42 -37.31
C ASN A 197 -8.12 24.83 -36.07
N VAL A 198 -9.23 24.15 -36.37
CA VAL A 198 -10.08 23.50 -35.38
C VAL A 198 -9.98 21.98 -35.51
N THR A 199 -9.84 21.30 -34.36
CA THR A 199 -9.93 19.84 -34.29
C THR A 199 -11.26 19.46 -33.65
N THR A 200 -12.05 18.63 -34.35
CA THR A 200 -13.35 18.13 -33.90
C THR A 200 -13.23 16.73 -33.29
N ALA A 201 -14.12 16.40 -32.32
CA ALA A 201 -14.13 15.13 -31.65
C ALA A 201 -15.07 14.13 -32.34
N TYR A 202 -14.69 12.85 -32.28
CA TYR A 202 -15.59 11.72 -32.59
C TYR A 202 -15.27 10.55 -31.68
N ARG A 203 -16.16 9.55 -31.65
CA ARG A 203 -16.00 8.37 -30.79
C ARG A 203 -16.02 7.09 -31.61
N PHE A 204 -15.18 6.14 -31.27
CA PHE A 204 -15.26 4.76 -31.72
C PHE A 204 -16.32 3.96 -30.97
N LEU A 205 -16.99 3.06 -31.69
CA LEU A 205 -18.05 2.19 -31.21
C LEU A 205 -17.63 0.71 -31.34
N GLU A 206 -18.03 -0.09 -30.37
CA GLU A 206 -17.87 -1.56 -30.39
C GLU A 206 -18.94 -2.25 -31.25
N GLU A 207 -20.04 -1.53 -31.55
CA GLU A 207 -21.15 -2.00 -32.39
C GLU A 207 -21.34 -1.06 -33.61
N GLU A 208 -22.02 -1.57 -34.64
CA GLU A 208 -22.30 -0.80 -35.85
C GLU A 208 -23.26 0.37 -35.56
N ASN A 209 -22.93 1.53 -36.07
CA ASN A 209 -23.79 2.74 -36.00
C ASN A 209 -24.90 2.68 -37.11
N LYS A 210 -26.08 2.30 -36.70
CA LYS A 210 -27.25 2.15 -37.59
C LYS A 210 -27.77 3.48 -38.18
N ASN A 211 -27.35 4.61 -37.61
CA ASN A 211 -27.79 5.92 -38.07
C ASN A 211 -26.86 6.48 -39.16
N LEU A 212 -25.74 5.82 -39.44
CA LEU A 212 -24.76 6.27 -40.43
C LEU A 212 -24.90 5.37 -41.68
N THR A 213 -25.15 6.02 -42.86
CA THR A 213 -25.18 5.27 -44.12
C THR A 213 -23.79 4.84 -44.54
N GLU A 214 -23.67 3.87 -45.45
CA GLU A 214 -22.35 3.40 -45.92
C GLU A 214 -21.61 4.47 -46.70
N ASP A 215 -22.36 5.31 -47.45
CA ASP A 215 -21.79 6.41 -48.19
C ASP A 215 -21.25 7.49 -47.24
N ASP A 216 -22.05 7.90 -46.21
CA ASP A 216 -21.60 8.85 -45.20
C ASP A 216 -20.40 8.32 -44.43
N ARG A 217 -20.42 7.03 -44.04
CA ARG A 217 -19.30 6.36 -43.35
C ARG A 217 -18.03 6.44 -44.19
N THR A 218 -18.10 6.09 -45.46
CA THR A 218 -16.95 6.14 -46.41
C THR A 218 -16.43 7.58 -46.54
N TYR A 219 -17.35 8.51 -46.73
CA TYR A 219 -17.03 9.93 -46.85
C TYR A 219 -16.33 10.48 -45.58
N ILE A 220 -16.94 10.33 -44.43
CA ILE A 220 -16.40 10.83 -43.15
C ILE A 220 -15.06 10.15 -42.87
N THR A 221 -14.95 8.83 -43.06
CA THR A 221 -13.70 8.08 -42.88
C THR A 221 -12.56 8.69 -43.72
N SER A 222 -12.85 9.08 -44.95
CA SER A 222 -11.83 9.68 -45.84
C SER A 222 -11.28 11.02 -45.31
N LEU A 223 -12.06 11.74 -44.51
CA LEU A 223 -11.68 13.04 -43.94
C LEU A 223 -10.87 12.94 -42.64
N ILE A 224 -11.07 11.86 -41.87
CA ILE A 224 -10.52 11.72 -40.49
C ILE A 224 -9.33 10.77 -40.37
N THR A 225 -8.89 10.14 -41.47
CA THR A 225 -7.80 9.18 -41.45
C THR A 225 -6.43 9.84 -41.34
N LEU A 226 -5.52 9.16 -40.66
CA LEU A 226 -4.14 9.58 -40.45
C LEU A 226 -3.19 8.76 -41.33
N ASN A 227 -2.24 9.40 -41.99
CA ASN A 227 -1.20 8.69 -42.74
C ASN A 227 -0.11 8.16 -41.79
N VAL A 228 -0.08 6.83 -41.63
CA VAL A 228 0.86 6.14 -40.71
C VAL A 228 1.61 5.07 -41.49
N LYS A 229 2.94 5.08 -41.38
CA LYS A 229 3.78 3.97 -41.82
C LYS A 229 3.93 2.94 -40.73
N ALA A 230 3.37 1.75 -40.90
CA ALA A 230 3.43 0.70 -39.91
C ALA A 230 4.07 -0.58 -40.47
N GLU A 231 4.94 -1.22 -39.69
CA GLU A 231 5.50 -2.54 -40.04
C GLU A 231 4.43 -3.64 -40.00
N LYS A 232 3.50 -3.52 -39.07
CA LYS A 232 2.38 -4.44 -38.90
C LYS A 232 1.21 -3.68 -38.30
N SER A 233 0.01 -3.87 -38.89
CA SER A 233 -1.21 -3.28 -38.36
C SER A 233 -1.54 -3.84 -36.97
N PRO A 234 -1.96 -3.00 -36.03
CA PRO A 234 -2.52 -3.44 -34.73
C PRO A 234 -3.78 -4.29 -34.92
N ALA A 235 -4.22 -4.94 -33.85
CA ALA A 235 -5.51 -5.61 -33.83
C ALA A 235 -6.64 -4.56 -33.80
N GLU A 236 -7.69 -4.81 -34.57
CA GLU A 236 -8.89 -3.94 -34.57
C GLU A 236 -9.67 -4.16 -33.27
N ARG A 237 -10.03 -3.10 -32.58
CA ARG A 237 -10.79 -3.10 -31.32
C ARG A 237 -12.22 -2.60 -31.49
N TYR A 238 -12.45 -1.77 -32.51
CA TYR A 238 -13.71 -1.11 -32.78
C TYR A 238 -14.28 -1.51 -34.14
N VAL A 239 -15.60 -1.32 -34.28
CA VAL A 239 -16.35 -1.74 -35.45
C VAL A 239 -16.80 -0.53 -36.28
N ASP A 240 -17.12 0.59 -35.63
CA ASP A 240 -17.67 1.80 -36.27
C ASP A 240 -17.34 3.07 -35.50
N ILE A 241 -17.85 4.21 -35.99
CA ILE A 241 -17.68 5.56 -35.44
C ILE A 241 -19.00 6.22 -35.12
N LEU A 242 -19.01 7.10 -34.11
CA LEU A 242 -20.02 8.13 -33.87
C LEU A 242 -19.38 9.48 -34.19
N PRO A 243 -19.59 10.03 -35.38
CA PRO A 243 -18.95 11.28 -35.79
C PRO A 243 -19.66 12.49 -35.20
N THR A 244 -18.95 13.62 -35.14
CA THR A 244 -19.54 14.95 -35.13
C THR A 244 -20.30 15.19 -36.47
N LEU A 245 -21.16 16.19 -36.52
CA LEU A 245 -21.90 16.53 -37.74
C LEU A 245 -20.95 16.70 -38.93
N ALA A 246 -21.31 16.12 -40.10
CA ALA A 246 -20.45 16.10 -41.27
C ALA A 246 -19.98 17.51 -41.69
N SER A 247 -20.86 18.51 -41.65
CA SER A 247 -20.54 19.91 -41.98
C SER A 247 -19.43 20.50 -41.14
N MET A 248 -19.30 20.07 -39.87
CA MET A 248 -18.24 20.53 -38.94
C MET A 248 -16.94 19.79 -39.18
N ILE A 249 -17.00 18.48 -39.56
CA ILE A 249 -15.81 17.70 -39.91
C ILE A 249 -15.21 18.19 -41.22
N GLU A 250 -16.04 18.47 -42.23
CA GLU A 250 -15.62 18.99 -43.53
C GLU A 250 -14.86 20.31 -43.43
N ARG A 251 -15.35 21.19 -42.56
CA ARG A 251 -14.78 22.54 -42.37
C ARG A 251 -13.72 22.58 -41.26
N GLY A 252 -13.67 21.55 -40.42
CA GLY A 252 -12.60 21.39 -39.49
C GLY A 252 -11.31 20.94 -40.16
N LYS A 253 -10.17 21.50 -39.76
CA LYS A 253 -8.88 21.11 -40.32
C LYS A 253 -8.53 19.66 -39.96
N LEU A 254 -8.89 19.24 -38.74
CA LEU A 254 -8.56 17.96 -38.16
C LEU A 254 -9.76 17.37 -37.41
N SER A 255 -9.68 16.04 -37.22
CA SER A 255 -10.58 15.34 -36.33
C SER A 255 -9.82 14.27 -35.55
N GLY A 256 -10.29 13.95 -34.34
CA GLY A 256 -9.66 12.89 -33.55
C GLY A 256 -10.63 12.21 -32.57
N PHE A 257 -10.34 10.97 -32.24
CA PHE A 257 -11.19 10.20 -31.34
C PHE A 257 -10.96 10.58 -29.87
N VAL A 258 -12.02 10.44 -29.06
CA VAL A 258 -12.02 10.77 -27.63
C VAL A 258 -12.10 9.56 -26.70
N ASN A 259 -12.07 8.33 -27.22
CA ASN A 259 -12.11 7.13 -26.40
C ASN A 259 -10.96 7.12 -25.39
N VAL A 260 -11.28 6.79 -24.13
CA VAL A 260 -10.34 6.86 -23.02
C VAL A 260 -9.98 5.47 -22.53
N GLU A 261 -8.69 5.24 -22.32
CA GLU A 261 -8.18 4.03 -21.69
C GLU A 261 -8.17 4.19 -20.17
N VAL A 262 -8.77 3.22 -19.48
CA VAL A 262 -8.86 3.20 -18.03
C VAL A 262 -8.21 1.93 -17.50
N ASP A 263 -7.26 2.07 -16.59
CA ASP A 263 -6.60 0.92 -15.94
C ASP A 263 -7.57 0.15 -15.03
N SER A 264 -7.23 -1.08 -14.66
CA SER A 264 -8.08 -1.97 -13.84
C SER A 264 -8.47 -1.39 -12.46
N ASP A 265 -7.76 -0.39 -11.97
CA ASP A 265 -8.07 0.31 -10.72
C ASP A 265 -8.93 1.57 -10.93
N GLY A 266 -9.44 1.80 -12.14
CA GLY A 266 -10.28 2.94 -12.49
C GLY A 266 -9.54 4.23 -12.78
N LYS A 267 -8.21 4.24 -12.80
CA LYS A 267 -7.42 5.44 -13.07
C LYS A 267 -6.95 5.50 -14.52
N ARG A 268 -6.78 6.73 -14.99
CA ARG A 268 -6.22 7.05 -16.30
C ARG A 268 -4.74 7.36 -16.15
N ARG A 269 -3.87 6.52 -16.71
CA ARG A 269 -2.42 6.73 -16.73
C ARG A 269 -1.87 6.84 -18.13
N ARG A 270 -2.69 6.47 -19.11
CA ARG A 270 -2.28 6.30 -20.49
C ARG A 270 -3.32 6.82 -21.45
N ILE A 271 -2.91 7.07 -22.69
CA ILE A 271 -3.75 7.46 -23.80
C ILE A 271 -3.36 6.64 -25.02
N MET A 272 -4.33 6.30 -25.88
CA MET A 272 -4.06 5.67 -27.14
C MET A 272 -3.80 6.75 -28.19
N PRO A 273 -2.57 6.93 -28.69
CA PRO A 273 -2.31 8.00 -29.68
C PRO A 273 -2.90 7.71 -31.06
N ILE A 274 -2.94 6.44 -31.46
CA ILE A 274 -3.41 5.99 -32.78
C ILE A 274 -4.22 4.72 -32.64
N GLU A 275 -5.40 4.68 -33.26
CA GLU A 275 -6.23 3.48 -33.42
C GLU A 275 -6.19 2.98 -34.86
N PHE A 276 -6.44 1.67 -35.03
CA PHE A 276 -6.54 1.01 -36.34
C PHE A 276 -7.90 0.35 -36.47
N MET A 277 -8.65 0.69 -37.53
CA MET A 277 -9.96 0.10 -37.84
C MET A 277 -10.19 0.06 -39.35
N LYS A 278 -10.71 -1.03 -39.87
CA LYS A 278 -11.09 -1.25 -41.28
C LYS A 278 -9.98 -0.82 -42.24
N GLY A 279 -8.72 -1.16 -41.93
CA GLY A 279 -7.58 -0.87 -42.81
C GLY A 279 -7.01 0.54 -42.74
N ASN A 280 -7.56 1.43 -41.92
CA ASN A 280 -7.16 2.82 -41.75
C ASN A 280 -6.64 3.13 -40.36
N TYR A 281 -5.79 4.13 -40.24
CA TYR A 281 -5.29 4.65 -38.97
C TYR A 281 -5.99 5.95 -38.60
N TYR A 282 -6.24 6.14 -37.33
CA TYR A 282 -6.97 7.28 -36.79
C TYR A 282 -6.21 7.89 -35.63
N GLY A 283 -6.12 9.22 -35.59
CA GLY A 283 -5.44 9.94 -34.52
C GLY A 283 -6.38 10.21 -33.33
N GLN A 284 -5.83 10.10 -32.14
CA GLN A 284 -6.53 10.60 -30.96
C GLN A 284 -6.69 12.13 -31.04
N LEU A 285 -7.74 12.70 -30.44
CA LEU A 285 -8.11 14.11 -30.54
C LEU A 285 -6.92 15.06 -30.39
N ILE A 286 -6.21 14.97 -29.24
CA ILE A 286 -5.08 15.85 -29.01
C ILE A 286 -3.84 15.45 -29.80
N PHE A 287 -3.67 14.18 -30.10
CA PHE A 287 -2.54 13.71 -30.90
C PHE A 287 -2.60 14.23 -32.33
N SER A 288 -3.77 14.20 -32.97
CA SER A 288 -3.97 14.80 -34.29
C SER A 288 -3.59 16.29 -34.33
N THR A 289 -4.01 17.04 -33.30
CA THR A 289 -3.66 18.46 -33.16
C THR A 289 -2.17 18.69 -32.95
N VAL A 290 -1.54 17.86 -32.09
CA VAL A 290 -0.11 17.98 -31.83
C VAL A 290 0.73 17.65 -33.06
N LEU A 291 0.30 16.73 -33.93
CA LEU A 291 0.99 16.45 -35.19
C LEU A 291 0.99 17.70 -36.10
N ASP A 292 -0.16 18.40 -36.27
CA ASP A 292 -0.23 19.65 -37.01
C ASP A 292 0.67 20.71 -36.37
N TRP A 293 0.62 20.84 -35.07
CA TRP A 293 1.46 21.77 -34.31
C TRP A 293 2.95 21.56 -34.52
N LEU A 294 3.38 20.29 -34.67
CA LEU A 294 4.78 19.90 -34.93
C LEU A 294 5.14 19.86 -36.42
N GLY A 295 4.33 20.48 -37.32
CA GLY A 295 4.59 20.58 -38.74
C GLY A 295 4.31 19.31 -39.53
N ASN A 296 3.35 18.48 -39.09
CA ASN A 296 2.93 17.24 -39.72
C ASN A 296 4.09 16.26 -40.01
N PRO A 297 4.85 15.83 -38.99
CA PRO A 297 5.97 14.89 -39.16
C PRO A 297 5.50 13.56 -39.75
N GLU A 298 6.41 12.82 -40.41
CA GLU A 298 6.13 11.45 -40.83
C GLU A 298 5.93 10.54 -39.59
N VAL A 299 4.76 9.90 -39.51
CA VAL A 299 4.38 9.01 -38.39
C VAL A 299 4.76 7.58 -38.73
N VAL A 300 5.65 6.99 -37.92
CA VAL A 300 6.11 5.60 -38.09
C VAL A 300 5.75 4.80 -36.85
N LEU A 301 4.86 3.81 -37.01
CA LEU A 301 4.40 2.95 -35.92
C LEU A 301 5.15 1.62 -35.91
N GLU A 302 5.81 1.32 -34.81
CA GLU A 302 6.48 0.06 -34.54
C GLU A 302 5.89 -0.58 -33.27
N LYS A 303 6.25 -1.84 -32.99
CA LYS A 303 5.58 -2.65 -31.96
C LYS A 303 5.48 -1.97 -30.57
N ARG A 304 6.48 -1.17 -30.17
CA ARG A 304 6.53 -0.51 -28.84
C ARG A 304 7.02 0.92 -28.89
N LYS A 305 6.94 1.52 -30.03
CA LYS A 305 7.32 2.92 -30.21
C LYS A 305 6.60 3.54 -31.40
N LEU A 306 6.34 4.80 -31.30
CA LEU A 306 5.86 5.65 -32.36
C LEU A 306 6.93 6.71 -32.63
N THR A 307 7.37 6.82 -33.85
CA THR A 307 8.41 7.79 -34.23
C THR A 307 7.80 8.89 -35.10
N LEU A 308 7.95 10.14 -34.67
CA LEU A 308 7.61 11.34 -35.38
C LEU A 308 8.86 11.85 -36.06
N LYS A 309 9.04 11.58 -37.36
CA LYS A 309 10.24 11.98 -38.10
C LYS A 309 10.09 13.42 -38.63
N GLY A 310 11.09 14.24 -38.31
CA GLY A 310 11.12 15.62 -38.74
C GLY A 310 10.13 16.52 -37.99
N ALA A 311 9.80 16.21 -36.74
CA ALA A 311 8.94 17.03 -35.89
C ALA A 311 9.58 18.41 -35.59
N GLN A 312 8.82 19.49 -35.83
CA GLN A 312 9.27 20.87 -35.68
C GLN A 312 8.96 21.38 -34.27
N TYR A 313 10.01 21.69 -33.53
CA TYR A 313 9.96 22.32 -32.19
C TYR A 313 10.61 23.72 -32.28
N GLU A 314 10.38 24.55 -31.27
CA GLU A 314 11.00 25.88 -31.19
C GLU A 314 12.54 25.83 -31.20
N ASP A 315 13.12 24.78 -30.64
CA ASP A 315 14.56 24.55 -30.55
C ASP A 315 15.14 23.77 -31.74
N GLY A 316 14.34 23.41 -32.73
CA GLY A 316 14.80 22.78 -33.98
C GLY A 316 13.88 21.66 -34.48
N VAL A 317 14.39 20.91 -35.46
CA VAL A 317 13.69 19.78 -36.09
C VAL A 317 14.30 18.48 -35.55
N PHE A 318 13.46 17.55 -35.04
CA PHE A 318 13.89 16.33 -34.40
C PHE A 318 13.09 15.11 -34.83
N ASP A 319 13.71 13.95 -34.80
CA ASP A 319 12.99 12.69 -34.79
C ASP A 319 12.65 12.35 -33.33
N VAL A 320 11.35 12.38 -33.02
CA VAL A 320 10.85 12.15 -31.66
C VAL A 320 10.33 10.73 -31.52
N VAL A 321 10.90 9.98 -30.58
CA VAL A 321 10.45 8.61 -30.28
C VAL A 321 9.53 8.62 -29.07
N ILE A 322 8.26 8.35 -29.28
CA ILE A 322 7.24 8.17 -28.25
C ILE A 322 7.20 6.69 -27.87
N PRO A 323 7.57 6.30 -26.65
CA PRO A 323 7.47 4.92 -26.21
C PRO A 323 6.01 4.51 -26.05
N LEU A 324 5.69 3.30 -26.52
CA LEU A 324 4.36 2.71 -26.38
C LEU A 324 4.42 1.48 -25.47
N GLU A 325 3.36 1.26 -24.72
CA GLU A 325 3.11 0.02 -24.00
C GLU A 325 2.77 -1.13 -24.97
N ALA A 326 2.61 -2.33 -24.44
CA ALA A 326 2.34 -3.52 -25.27
C ALA A 326 1.00 -3.46 -26.02
N ASP A 327 0.05 -2.74 -25.48
CA ASP A 327 -1.30 -2.47 -26.02
C ASP A 327 -1.35 -1.30 -26.99
N GLY A 328 -0.24 -0.59 -27.23
CA GLY A 328 -0.16 0.56 -28.13
C GLY A 328 -0.41 1.90 -27.44
N THR A 329 -0.68 1.92 -26.15
CA THR A 329 -0.90 3.16 -25.37
C THR A 329 0.41 3.87 -25.02
N MET A 330 0.34 5.19 -24.89
CA MET A 330 1.39 6.06 -24.37
C MET A 330 1.09 6.42 -22.91
N LEU A 331 2.08 6.28 -22.02
CA LEU A 331 1.98 6.75 -20.62
C LEU A 331 2.01 8.28 -20.59
N VAL A 332 1.07 8.88 -19.89
CA VAL A 332 0.99 10.33 -19.69
C VAL A 332 1.84 10.73 -18.50
N ASN A 333 2.74 11.69 -18.70
CA ASN A 333 3.50 12.30 -17.63
C ASN A 333 2.69 13.46 -17.05
N TRP A 334 1.93 13.16 -16.01
CA TRP A 334 0.96 14.07 -15.41
C TRP A 334 1.65 15.19 -14.64
N PRO A 335 1.16 16.44 -14.70
CA PRO A 335 1.54 17.48 -13.75
C PRO A 335 1.08 17.06 -12.34
N HIS A 336 1.87 17.44 -11.31
CA HIS A 336 1.60 17.08 -9.91
C HIS A 336 0.59 18.03 -9.26
N ARG A 337 -0.49 18.33 -9.97
CA ARG A 337 -1.47 19.35 -9.59
C ARG A 337 -2.90 18.85 -9.77
N THR A 338 -3.82 19.58 -9.15
CA THR A 338 -5.25 19.42 -9.42
C THR A 338 -5.57 19.96 -10.81
N TYR A 339 -6.78 19.70 -11.30
CA TYR A 339 -7.22 20.26 -12.57
C TYR A 339 -7.11 21.80 -12.58
N ASP A 340 -7.66 22.45 -11.57
CA ASP A 340 -7.73 23.92 -11.47
C ASP A 340 -6.37 24.59 -11.31
N ASP A 341 -5.37 23.88 -10.82
CA ASP A 341 -4.00 24.39 -10.63
C ASP A 341 -3.07 24.05 -11.81
N SER A 342 -3.51 23.21 -12.74
CA SER A 342 -2.72 22.75 -13.89
C SER A 342 -3.01 23.61 -15.12
N PHE A 343 -1.97 24.00 -15.86
CA PHE A 343 -2.06 24.80 -17.07
C PHE A 343 -2.67 26.20 -16.85
N LYS A 344 -2.98 26.91 -17.95
CA LYS A 344 -3.72 28.18 -17.90
C LYS A 344 -5.21 27.89 -18.07
N HIS A 345 -6.05 28.59 -17.34
CA HIS A 345 -7.48 28.49 -17.42
C HIS A 345 -8.10 29.83 -17.82
N LEU A 346 -9.11 29.77 -18.70
CA LEU A 346 -9.95 30.91 -19.02
C LEU A 346 -11.41 30.44 -19.11
N SER A 347 -12.33 31.12 -18.43
CA SER A 347 -13.75 30.87 -18.65
C SER A 347 -14.21 31.37 -20.02
N ILE A 348 -14.92 30.54 -20.75
CA ILE A 348 -15.51 30.92 -22.06
C ILE A 348 -16.44 32.13 -21.95
N TYR A 349 -16.97 32.39 -20.76
CA TYR A 349 -17.77 33.60 -20.47
C TYR A 349 -17.09 34.88 -20.94
N TYR A 350 -15.76 34.99 -20.77
CA TYR A 350 -15.04 36.23 -21.17
C TYR A 350 -15.07 36.47 -22.67
N LEU A 351 -15.04 35.42 -23.48
CA LEU A 351 -15.16 35.53 -24.96
C LEU A 351 -16.57 35.95 -25.37
N VAL A 352 -17.58 35.28 -24.83
CA VAL A 352 -18.99 35.60 -25.15
C VAL A 352 -19.35 36.98 -24.61
N ASN A 353 -18.90 37.35 -23.42
CA ASN A 353 -19.16 38.67 -22.84
C ASN A 353 -18.46 39.78 -23.62
N TYR A 354 -17.27 39.52 -24.20
CA TYR A 354 -16.61 40.46 -25.09
C TYR A 354 -17.48 40.84 -26.28
N ASN A 355 -18.08 39.87 -26.96
CA ASN A 355 -19.01 40.11 -28.06
C ASN A 355 -20.27 40.86 -27.62
N LYS A 356 -20.75 40.60 -26.40
CA LYS A 356 -21.87 41.36 -25.83
C LYS A 356 -21.57 42.84 -25.69
N PHE A 357 -20.34 43.22 -25.29
CA PHE A 357 -19.96 44.62 -25.22
C PHE A 357 -20.07 45.32 -26.58
N PHE A 358 -19.75 44.66 -27.71
CA PHE A 358 -19.95 45.17 -29.05
C PHE A 358 -21.42 45.33 -29.38
N THR A 359 -22.27 44.41 -29.02
CA THR A 359 -23.72 44.49 -29.23
C THR A 359 -24.32 45.64 -28.40
N ASP A 360 -23.90 45.78 -27.13
CA ASP A 360 -24.36 46.87 -26.28
C ASP A 360 -23.87 48.22 -26.80
N LEU A 361 -22.63 48.28 -27.31
CA LEU A 361 -22.04 49.48 -27.93
C LEU A 361 -22.84 49.90 -29.16
N ALA A 362 -23.10 48.98 -30.10
CA ALA A 362 -23.87 49.23 -31.29
C ALA A 362 -25.31 49.66 -30.94
N SER A 363 -25.93 49.01 -29.96
CA SER A 363 -27.28 49.39 -29.51
C SER A 363 -27.32 50.80 -28.92
N ASN A 364 -26.32 51.19 -28.13
CA ASN A 364 -26.25 52.55 -27.57
C ASN A 364 -26.00 53.62 -28.63
N ILE A 365 -25.23 53.27 -29.68
CA ILE A 365 -25.04 54.18 -30.88
C ILE A 365 -26.36 54.39 -31.60
N SER A 366 -27.08 53.30 -31.91
CA SER A 366 -28.39 53.36 -32.59
C SER A 366 -29.43 54.13 -31.77
N LEU A 367 -29.46 53.91 -30.44
CA LEU A 367 -30.33 54.67 -29.51
C LEU A 367 -29.97 56.13 -29.44
N LEU A 368 -28.66 56.46 -29.53
CA LEU A 368 -28.21 57.85 -29.55
C LEU A 368 -28.63 58.47 -30.89
N GLU A 369 -28.50 57.81 -32.02
CA GLU A 369 -28.93 58.34 -33.35
C GLU A 369 -30.42 58.67 -33.41
N MET A 370 -31.26 57.89 -32.70
CA MET A 370 -32.70 58.11 -32.63
C MET A 370 -33.08 59.31 -31.73
N ARG A 371 -32.14 60.00 -31.06
CA ARG A 371 -32.40 61.12 -30.18
C ARG A 371 -32.66 62.42 -30.98
N ASP A 372 -33.76 63.08 -30.71
CA ASP A 372 -34.07 64.41 -31.32
C ASP A 372 -33.02 65.45 -31.00
N SER A 373 -32.31 65.30 -29.90
CA SER A 373 -31.20 66.21 -29.56
C SER A 373 -30.08 66.21 -30.57
N LEU A 374 -29.81 65.13 -31.33
CA LEU A 374 -28.79 65.14 -32.38
C LEU A 374 -29.14 66.03 -33.54
N LYS A 375 -30.42 66.24 -33.87
CA LYS A 375 -30.87 67.18 -34.87
C LYS A 375 -30.49 68.65 -34.55
N LEU A 376 -29.95 68.90 -33.33
CA LEU A 376 -29.44 70.16 -32.89
C LEU A 376 -28.01 70.47 -33.38
N LEU A 377 -27.34 69.49 -33.89
CA LEU A 377 -25.99 69.57 -34.44
C LEU A 377 -26.10 69.81 -35.95
N PRO A 378 -25.13 70.58 -36.55
CA PRO A 378 -25.16 70.90 -38.02
C PRO A 378 -25.12 69.66 -38.91
N GLU A 379 -24.47 68.62 -38.48
CA GLU A 379 -24.40 67.30 -39.10
C GLU A 379 -24.65 66.25 -38.08
N ASN A 380 -25.28 65.12 -38.45
CA ASN A 380 -25.44 64.00 -37.53
C ASN A 380 -24.12 63.23 -37.40
N PRO A 381 -23.40 63.44 -36.28
CA PRO A 381 -22.07 62.83 -36.11
C PRO A 381 -22.14 61.33 -35.75
N VAL A 382 -23.31 60.73 -35.68
CA VAL A 382 -23.53 59.33 -35.26
C VAL A 382 -23.87 58.42 -36.40
N SER A 383 -24.50 59.01 -37.52
CA SER A 383 -24.98 58.16 -38.64
C SER A 383 -23.82 57.37 -39.28
N TYR A 384 -22.65 57.92 -39.41
CA TYR A 384 -21.50 57.27 -40.02
C TYR A 384 -20.99 56.11 -39.13
N LEU A 385 -21.16 56.17 -37.79
CA LEU A 385 -20.77 55.06 -36.88
C LEU A 385 -21.69 53.88 -37.11
N ASN A 386 -22.97 54.06 -37.38
CA ASN A 386 -23.89 52.96 -37.70
C ASN A 386 -23.63 52.41 -39.13
N GLU A 387 -23.24 53.29 -40.10
CA GLU A 387 -22.82 52.84 -41.42
C GLU A 387 -21.55 51.99 -41.33
N GLU A 388 -20.54 52.42 -40.58
CA GLU A 388 -19.34 51.62 -40.33
C GLU A 388 -19.66 50.29 -39.66
N LYS A 389 -20.59 50.30 -38.71
CA LYS A 389 -21.02 49.03 -38.04
C LYS A 389 -21.71 48.11 -39.05
N ALA A 390 -22.59 48.62 -39.88
CA ALA A 390 -23.21 47.81 -40.93
C ALA A 390 -22.19 47.25 -41.92
N TYR A 391 -21.14 48.01 -42.23
CA TYR A 391 -20.05 47.58 -43.08
C TYR A 391 -19.21 46.47 -42.36
N VAL A 392 -18.95 46.58 -41.06
CA VAL A 392 -18.31 45.54 -40.29
C VAL A 392 -19.13 44.22 -40.24
N ASP A 393 -20.50 44.36 -40.10
CA ASP A 393 -21.39 43.21 -40.14
C ASP A 393 -21.39 42.56 -41.55
N TYR A 394 -21.41 43.31 -42.61
CA TYR A 394 -21.27 42.79 -43.96
C TYR A 394 -19.96 42.08 -44.20
N LEU A 395 -18.84 42.62 -43.72
CA LEU A 395 -17.52 41.97 -43.83
C LEU A 395 -17.42 40.68 -43.04
N LEU A 396 -18.06 40.61 -41.86
CA LEU A 396 -18.14 39.38 -41.12
C LEU A 396 -18.91 38.29 -41.87
N GLU A 397 -20.08 38.64 -42.47
CA GLU A 397 -20.87 37.71 -43.24
C GLU A 397 -20.13 37.23 -44.48
N ASN A 398 -19.45 38.17 -45.17
CA ASN A 398 -18.57 37.88 -46.31
C ASN A 398 -17.42 36.94 -45.91
N ALA A 399 -16.70 37.22 -44.83
CA ALA A 399 -15.59 36.40 -44.32
C ALA A 399 -16.05 34.99 -43.91
N LEU A 400 -17.25 34.84 -43.31
CA LEU A 400 -17.89 33.57 -43.00
C LEU A 400 -18.35 32.80 -44.24
N THR A 401 -18.48 33.49 -45.43
CA THR A 401 -18.93 32.86 -46.65
C THR A 401 -17.79 32.57 -47.60
N GLU A 402 -16.87 33.52 -47.80
CA GLU A 402 -15.74 33.44 -48.73
C GLU A 402 -14.55 32.63 -48.12
N GLN A 403 -14.39 32.74 -46.78
CA GLN A 403 -13.45 31.96 -46.00
C GLN A 403 -11.98 32.13 -46.44
N THR A 404 -11.68 33.32 -46.96
CA THR A 404 -10.33 33.67 -47.35
C THR A 404 -9.61 34.42 -46.23
N GLU A 405 -8.30 34.20 -46.08
CA GLU A 405 -7.48 34.91 -45.10
C GLU A 405 -7.59 36.45 -45.29
N GLU A 406 -7.70 36.92 -46.54
CA GLU A 406 -7.86 38.32 -46.88
C GLU A 406 -9.18 38.91 -46.36
N ALA A 407 -10.32 38.19 -46.52
CA ALA A 407 -11.63 38.63 -46.04
C ALA A 407 -11.67 38.64 -44.49
N ILE A 408 -11.03 37.67 -43.84
CA ILE A 408 -10.94 37.61 -42.40
C ILE A 408 -10.13 38.78 -41.82
N GLU A 409 -9.01 39.12 -42.44
CA GLU A 409 -8.17 40.25 -42.02
C GLU A 409 -8.84 41.60 -42.29
N GLU A 410 -9.57 41.73 -43.43
CA GLU A 410 -10.35 42.93 -43.73
C GLU A 410 -11.44 43.17 -42.68
N TYR A 411 -12.17 42.10 -42.26
CA TYR A 411 -13.12 42.17 -41.14
C TYR A 411 -12.48 42.65 -39.86
N LYS A 412 -11.34 42.04 -39.45
CA LYS A 412 -10.66 42.40 -38.21
C LYS A 412 -10.19 43.86 -38.21
N LEU A 413 -9.67 44.33 -39.33
CA LEU A 413 -9.22 45.71 -39.49
C LEU A 413 -10.41 46.68 -39.43
N ALA A 414 -11.50 46.40 -40.13
CA ALA A 414 -12.70 47.22 -40.11
C ALA A 414 -13.33 47.31 -38.72
N LYS A 415 -13.39 46.19 -37.99
CA LYS A 415 -13.87 46.16 -36.59
C LYS A 415 -13.03 47.05 -35.66
N GLU A 416 -11.71 47.02 -35.78
CA GLU A 416 -10.81 47.86 -34.99
C GLU A 416 -10.95 49.34 -35.41
N GLN A 417 -11.08 49.62 -36.71
CA GLN A 417 -11.29 50.96 -37.20
C GLN A 417 -12.59 51.56 -36.64
N TRP A 418 -13.68 50.81 -36.64
CA TRP A 418 -14.93 51.21 -36.00
C TRP A 418 -14.78 51.63 -34.55
N LEU A 419 -14.02 50.87 -33.74
CA LEU A 419 -13.72 51.25 -32.37
C LEU A 419 -12.95 52.58 -32.27
N ILE A 420 -11.98 52.78 -33.15
CA ILE A 420 -11.19 54.01 -33.21
C ILE A 420 -12.11 55.19 -33.56
N SER A 421 -13.02 55.05 -34.55
CA SER A 421 -13.98 56.03 -34.90
C SER A 421 -14.91 56.44 -33.74
N ILE A 422 -15.30 55.43 -32.87
CA ILE A 422 -16.10 55.73 -31.71
C ILE A 422 -15.27 56.45 -30.62
N GLU A 423 -14.01 56.06 -30.42
CA GLU A 423 -13.10 56.76 -29.50
C GLU A 423 -12.89 58.19 -29.92
N ASP A 424 -12.69 58.45 -31.24
CA ASP A 424 -12.55 59.76 -31.78
C ASP A 424 -13.86 60.60 -31.62
N PHE A 425 -15.01 60.00 -31.86
CA PHE A 425 -16.32 60.60 -31.56
C PHE A 425 -16.48 60.99 -30.13
N LEU A 426 -16.11 60.08 -29.17
CA LEU A 426 -16.22 60.36 -27.75
C LEU A 426 -15.19 61.38 -27.24
N SER A 427 -14.05 61.53 -27.93
CA SER A 427 -13.02 62.55 -27.64
C SER A 427 -13.45 63.96 -27.95
N GLN A 428 -14.40 64.10 -28.88
CA GLN A 428 -14.97 65.37 -29.25
C GLN A 428 -16.00 65.86 -28.22
N ASN A 429 -16.22 67.19 -28.11
CA ASN A 429 -17.10 67.76 -27.08
C ASN A 429 -18.61 67.64 -27.41
N TYR A 430 -19.05 66.69 -28.22
CA TYR A 430 -20.44 66.51 -28.63
C TYR A 430 -21.42 66.47 -27.47
N ASN A 431 -21.10 65.63 -26.42
CA ASN A 431 -21.96 65.56 -25.24
C ASN A 431 -22.13 66.95 -24.59
N SER A 432 -21.06 67.68 -24.38
CA SER A 432 -21.09 69.01 -23.75
C SER A 432 -21.83 70.01 -24.59
N LEU A 433 -21.67 69.95 -25.94
CA LEU A 433 -22.42 70.79 -26.89
C LEU A 433 -23.92 70.51 -26.85
N LEU A 434 -24.29 69.24 -26.87
CA LEU A 434 -25.69 68.82 -26.81
C LEU A 434 -26.32 69.18 -25.47
N GLN A 435 -25.66 68.91 -24.36
CA GLN A 435 -26.16 69.30 -23.04
C GLN A 435 -26.43 70.82 -22.92
N LYS A 436 -25.51 71.62 -23.48
CA LYS A 436 -25.64 73.07 -23.48
C LYS A 436 -26.80 73.55 -24.39
N GLU A 437 -26.96 72.94 -25.55
CA GLU A 437 -28.01 73.32 -26.48
C GLU A 437 -29.41 72.89 -26.04
N ILE A 438 -29.52 71.67 -25.43
CA ILE A 438 -30.76 71.20 -24.83
C ILE A 438 -31.15 72.11 -23.65
N LEU A 439 -30.18 72.47 -22.76
CA LEU A 439 -30.41 73.37 -21.65
C LEU A 439 -30.93 74.74 -22.05
N LYS A 440 -30.40 75.34 -23.11
CA LYS A 440 -30.92 76.62 -23.65
C LYS A 440 -32.39 76.51 -24.08
N ARG A 441 -32.75 75.38 -24.72
CA ARG A 441 -34.15 75.12 -25.12
C ARG A 441 -35.03 74.84 -23.91
N GLU A 442 -34.55 74.10 -22.94
CA GLU A 442 -35.21 73.81 -21.67
C GLU A 442 -35.58 75.13 -20.93
N GLU A 443 -34.62 76.10 -20.88
CA GLU A 443 -34.82 77.38 -20.23
C GLU A 443 -35.90 78.23 -20.97
N ALA A 444 -36.03 78.15 -22.30
CA ALA A 444 -36.97 78.86 -23.13
C ALA A 444 -38.36 78.24 -23.30
N ALA A 445 -38.51 76.95 -22.84
CA ALA A 445 -39.74 76.15 -23.05
C ALA A 445 -40.81 76.37 -21.98
N ASP A 446 -42.04 75.96 -22.30
CA ASP A 446 -43.13 75.92 -21.35
C ASP A 446 -42.93 74.68 -20.40
N TRP A 447 -43.74 74.55 -19.35
CA TRP A 447 -43.56 73.53 -18.30
C TRP A 447 -43.58 72.09 -18.83
N ASN A 448 -44.48 71.77 -19.80
CA ASN A 448 -44.59 70.44 -20.37
C ASN A 448 -43.35 70.12 -21.25
N GLN A 449 -42.92 71.09 -22.08
CA GLN A 449 -41.74 70.92 -22.92
C GLN A 449 -40.47 70.88 -22.12
N ARG A 450 -40.35 71.60 -20.95
CA ARG A 450 -39.23 71.52 -20.05
C ARG A 450 -38.99 70.12 -19.49
N THR A 451 -40.07 69.46 -19.07
CA THR A 451 -39.99 68.13 -18.56
C THR A 451 -39.48 67.14 -19.61
N LEU A 452 -39.93 67.17 -20.81
CA LEU A 452 -39.47 66.37 -21.93
C LEU A 452 -38.02 66.68 -22.33
N LEU A 453 -37.60 67.93 -22.37
CA LEU A 453 -36.24 68.33 -22.67
C LEU A 453 -35.25 67.96 -21.53
N ALA A 454 -35.69 68.07 -20.27
CA ALA A 454 -34.85 67.56 -19.10
C ALA A 454 -34.66 66.07 -19.16
N GLU A 455 -35.72 65.30 -19.52
CA GLU A 455 -35.61 63.86 -19.75
C GLU A 455 -34.69 63.54 -20.94
N GLU A 456 -34.83 64.18 -22.04
CA GLU A 456 -33.96 64.04 -23.22
C GLU A 456 -32.51 64.36 -22.88
N ARG A 457 -32.24 65.44 -22.15
CA ARG A 457 -30.90 65.77 -21.68
C ARG A 457 -30.29 64.66 -20.80
N LYS A 458 -31.05 64.13 -19.83
CA LYS A 458 -30.63 63.06 -18.96
C LYS A 458 -30.34 61.77 -19.74
N ASN A 459 -31.26 61.39 -20.66
CA ASN A 459 -31.10 60.17 -21.44
C ASN A 459 -29.87 60.26 -22.40
N THR A 460 -29.64 61.43 -23.03
CA THR A 460 -28.42 61.67 -23.82
C THR A 460 -27.16 61.54 -23.00
N GLU A 461 -27.10 62.12 -21.80
CA GLU A 461 -25.97 62.00 -20.89
C GLU A 461 -25.70 60.53 -20.51
N ILE A 462 -26.75 59.73 -20.17
CA ILE A 462 -26.67 58.33 -19.88
C ILE A 462 -26.07 57.55 -21.08
N LEU A 463 -26.53 57.82 -22.31
CA LEU A 463 -26.04 57.14 -23.52
C LEU A 463 -24.55 57.40 -23.73
N PHE A 464 -24.08 58.63 -23.63
CA PHE A 464 -22.65 58.96 -23.72
C PHE A 464 -21.86 58.29 -22.60
N GLY A 465 -22.38 58.22 -21.38
CA GLY A 465 -21.80 57.52 -20.26
C GLY A 465 -21.66 56.02 -20.55
N ASN A 466 -22.69 55.40 -21.12
CA ASN A 466 -22.70 54.00 -21.49
C ASN A 466 -21.70 53.73 -22.63
N LEU A 467 -21.65 54.54 -23.67
CA LEU A 467 -20.69 54.41 -24.77
C LEU A 467 -19.25 54.45 -24.27
N LYS A 468 -18.94 55.43 -23.39
CA LYS A 468 -17.60 55.54 -22.79
C LYS A 468 -17.23 54.30 -21.99
N LYS A 469 -18.16 53.82 -21.16
CA LYS A 469 -17.99 52.63 -20.38
C LYS A 469 -17.78 51.39 -21.26
N ASN A 470 -18.59 51.21 -22.31
CA ASN A 470 -18.48 50.05 -23.20
C ASN A 470 -17.11 50.00 -23.89
N ILE A 471 -16.59 51.16 -24.36
CA ILE A 471 -15.25 51.23 -24.94
C ILE A 471 -14.16 50.87 -23.92
N GLU A 472 -14.25 51.41 -22.69
CA GLU A 472 -13.31 51.10 -21.61
C GLU A 472 -13.33 49.60 -21.26
N ASP A 473 -14.55 49.00 -21.20
CA ASP A 473 -14.72 47.56 -20.96
C ASP A 473 -14.14 46.71 -22.12
N ILE A 474 -14.39 47.11 -23.38
CA ILE A 474 -13.85 46.45 -24.59
C ILE A 474 -12.31 46.48 -24.55
N ARG A 475 -11.72 47.66 -24.36
CA ARG A 475 -10.24 47.83 -24.36
C ARG A 475 -9.57 47.07 -23.22
N THR A 476 -10.22 47.02 -22.06
CA THR A 476 -9.73 46.26 -20.89
C THR A 476 -9.75 44.76 -21.20
N ASN A 477 -10.86 44.25 -21.74
CA ASN A 477 -10.98 42.87 -22.14
C ASN A 477 -10.07 42.48 -23.29
N GLN A 478 -9.85 43.34 -24.28
CA GLN A 478 -8.87 43.13 -25.36
C GLN A 478 -7.48 42.85 -24.83
N LYS A 479 -7.02 43.67 -23.86
CA LYS A 479 -5.71 43.45 -23.21
C LYS A 479 -5.63 42.10 -22.46
N LEU A 480 -6.68 41.79 -21.72
CA LEU A 480 -6.76 40.52 -21.00
C LEU A 480 -6.74 39.34 -21.97
N LEU A 481 -7.67 39.32 -22.94
CA LEU A 481 -7.82 38.22 -23.89
C LEU A 481 -6.55 38.03 -24.74
N ARG A 482 -5.93 39.08 -25.24
CA ARG A 482 -4.68 38.99 -26.00
C ARG A 482 -3.56 38.34 -25.16
N SER A 483 -3.41 38.73 -23.89
CA SER A 483 -2.39 38.15 -23.00
C SER A 483 -2.59 36.70 -22.68
N GLN A 484 -3.81 36.18 -22.76
CA GLN A 484 -4.13 34.78 -22.43
C GLN A 484 -4.17 33.89 -23.68
N LEU A 485 -4.63 34.46 -24.85
CA LEU A 485 -5.01 33.68 -26.04
C LEU A 485 -3.93 33.63 -27.11
N GLU A 486 -3.09 34.67 -27.26
CA GLU A 486 -2.15 34.78 -28.36
C GLU A 486 -1.16 33.59 -28.42
N GLY A 487 -1.12 32.93 -29.56
CA GLY A 487 -0.23 31.79 -29.83
C GLY A 487 -0.56 30.51 -29.08
N THR A 488 -1.75 30.41 -28.49
CA THR A 488 -2.11 29.24 -27.64
C THR A 488 -2.72 28.08 -28.41
N LEU A 489 -2.58 26.87 -27.83
CA LEU A 489 -3.38 25.69 -28.10
C LEU A 489 -4.54 25.67 -27.09
N CYS A 490 -5.74 25.95 -27.56
CA CYS A 490 -6.93 26.13 -26.76
C CYS A 490 -7.75 24.81 -26.74
N LEU A 491 -7.95 24.21 -25.56
CA LEU A 491 -8.81 23.03 -25.40
C LEU A 491 -10.11 23.45 -24.73
N ILE A 492 -11.24 23.23 -25.41
CA ILE A 492 -12.58 23.56 -24.92
C ILE A 492 -13.23 22.33 -24.34
N GLY A 493 -13.61 22.36 -23.04
CA GLY A 493 -14.31 21.28 -22.37
C GLY A 493 -15.37 21.75 -21.39
N TYR A 494 -16.32 20.87 -21.08
CA TYR A 494 -17.35 21.13 -20.07
C TYR A 494 -16.82 20.84 -18.69
N THR A 495 -16.69 21.87 -17.85
CA THR A 495 -16.05 21.82 -16.54
C THR A 495 -16.95 22.27 -15.39
N GLY A 496 -18.24 22.53 -15.68
CA GLY A 496 -19.22 22.96 -14.68
C GLY A 496 -19.53 21.88 -13.63
N THR A 497 -20.01 22.32 -12.48
CA THR A 497 -20.44 21.41 -11.40
C THR A 497 -21.51 20.44 -11.91
N GLY A 498 -21.30 19.14 -11.63
CA GLY A 498 -22.19 18.06 -12.11
C GLY A 498 -21.83 17.52 -13.49
N THR A 499 -20.66 17.87 -14.05
CA THR A 499 -20.14 17.19 -15.24
C THR A 499 -20.01 15.70 -14.98
N SER A 500 -20.38 14.87 -15.95
CA SER A 500 -20.10 13.43 -15.94
C SER A 500 -18.75 13.11 -16.61
N ASP A 501 -18.11 14.11 -17.22
CA ASP A 501 -16.85 13.96 -17.93
C ASP A 501 -15.64 14.10 -16.98
N ILE A 502 -15.66 13.26 -15.95
CA ILE A 502 -14.62 13.16 -14.92
C ILE A 502 -14.01 11.77 -14.89
N GLY A 503 -12.77 11.67 -14.42
CA GLY A 503 -12.10 10.42 -14.20
C GLY A 503 -10.99 10.55 -13.16
N ALA A 504 -10.52 9.42 -12.62
CA ALA A 504 -9.40 9.43 -11.71
C ALA A 504 -8.05 9.40 -12.46
N ASN A 505 -7.08 10.18 -11.99
CA ASN A 505 -5.69 10.07 -12.39
C ASN A 505 -4.79 9.72 -11.17
N PRO A 506 -3.47 9.58 -11.28
CA PRO A 506 -2.58 9.27 -10.15
C PRO A 506 -2.61 10.30 -9.01
N PHE A 507 -3.04 11.55 -9.26
CA PHE A 507 -3.00 12.65 -8.30
C PHE A 507 -4.37 13.05 -7.75
N GLN A 508 -5.44 12.95 -8.57
CA GLN A 508 -6.78 13.41 -8.23
C GLN A 508 -7.82 12.35 -8.60
N LYS A 509 -8.82 12.15 -7.73
CA LYS A 509 -9.89 11.15 -7.95
C LYS A 509 -10.96 11.64 -8.94
N GLU A 510 -11.24 12.93 -8.92
CA GLU A 510 -12.23 13.60 -9.78
C GLU A 510 -11.50 14.62 -10.64
N TYR A 511 -10.85 14.15 -11.71
CA TYR A 511 -10.11 14.98 -12.64
C TYR A 511 -10.92 15.16 -13.93
N ILE A 512 -11.06 16.38 -14.40
CA ILE A 512 -11.85 16.70 -15.59
C ILE A 512 -11.08 16.25 -16.85
N ASN A 513 -11.77 15.56 -17.76
CA ASN A 513 -11.14 14.80 -18.84
C ASN A 513 -10.39 15.65 -19.87
N VAL A 514 -10.84 16.86 -20.16
CA VAL A 514 -10.11 17.78 -21.06
C VAL A 514 -8.67 18.03 -20.58
N GLY A 515 -8.42 17.98 -19.25
CA GLY A 515 -7.09 18.05 -18.69
C GLY A 515 -6.20 16.84 -19.01
N THR A 516 -6.80 15.69 -19.36
CA THR A 516 -6.05 14.52 -19.85
C THR A 516 -5.43 14.81 -21.20
N HIS A 517 -6.20 15.45 -22.09
CA HIS A 517 -5.71 15.89 -23.40
C HIS A 517 -4.58 16.92 -23.25
N ALA A 518 -4.75 17.91 -22.37
CA ALA A 518 -3.72 18.89 -22.06
C ALA A 518 -2.42 18.23 -21.54
N SER A 519 -2.54 17.26 -20.62
CA SER A 519 -1.40 16.54 -20.07
C SER A 519 -0.69 15.65 -21.10
N ALA A 520 -1.43 15.04 -22.02
CA ALA A 520 -0.88 14.27 -23.13
C ALA A 520 -0.11 15.18 -24.12
N ALA A 521 -0.70 16.34 -24.51
CA ALA A 521 -0.01 17.33 -25.33
C ALA A 521 1.29 17.80 -24.65
N ASN A 522 1.20 18.14 -23.38
CA ASN A 522 2.35 18.58 -22.60
C ASN A 522 3.47 17.53 -22.56
N THR A 523 3.13 16.24 -22.38
CA THR A 523 4.10 15.14 -22.41
C THR A 523 4.88 15.11 -23.74
N ILE A 524 4.18 15.32 -24.86
CA ILE A 524 4.80 15.31 -26.19
C ILE A 524 5.62 16.59 -26.42
N PHE A 525 5.10 17.76 -26.08
CA PHE A 525 5.80 19.05 -26.25
C PHE A 525 7.08 19.14 -25.42
N GLN A 526 7.06 18.62 -24.19
CA GLN A 526 8.24 18.59 -23.31
C GLN A 526 9.20 17.44 -23.66
N ARG A 527 8.80 16.48 -24.50
CA ARG A 527 9.58 15.27 -24.84
C ARG A 527 9.98 14.43 -23.60
N GLU A 528 9.20 14.54 -22.51
CA GLU A 528 9.43 13.84 -21.25
C GLU A 528 8.55 12.60 -21.12
N PHE A 529 8.89 11.57 -21.88
CA PHE A 529 8.12 10.34 -21.93
C PHE A 529 8.43 9.39 -20.77
N LEU A 530 7.39 8.71 -20.31
CA LEU A 530 7.47 7.56 -19.42
C LEU A 530 7.40 6.27 -20.23
N ARG A 531 8.06 5.21 -19.78
CA ARG A 531 8.00 3.91 -20.45
C ARG A 531 8.14 2.77 -19.45
N SER A 532 7.39 1.70 -19.66
CA SER A 532 7.57 0.46 -18.92
C SER A 532 8.61 -0.43 -19.57
N THR A 533 9.36 -1.17 -18.75
CA THR A 533 10.23 -2.23 -19.28
C THR A 533 9.39 -3.38 -19.84
N PRO A 534 9.91 -4.13 -20.84
CA PRO A 534 9.22 -5.34 -21.30
C PRO A 534 8.98 -6.32 -20.13
N GLU A 535 7.82 -6.97 -20.11
CA GLU A 535 7.41 -7.90 -19.03
C GLU A 535 8.45 -8.98 -18.71
N TRP A 536 9.17 -9.51 -19.73
CA TRP A 536 10.20 -10.52 -19.52
C TRP A 536 11.31 -10.05 -18.57
N VAL A 537 11.55 -8.73 -18.47
CA VAL A 537 12.55 -8.16 -17.53
C VAL A 537 12.10 -8.39 -16.10
N SER A 538 10.85 -8.09 -15.77
CA SER A 538 10.25 -8.34 -14.44
C SER A 538 10.26 -9.83 -14.12
N LEU A 539 9.91 -10.67 -15.07
CA LEU A 539 9.94 -12.14 -14.93
C LEU A 539 11.37 -12.65 -14.68
N ALA A 540 12.35 -12.16 -15.44
CA ALA A 540 13.76 -12.50 -15.23
C ALA A 540 14.27 -12.06 -13.86
N LEU A 541 13.95 -10.83 -13.42
CA LEU A 541 14.30 -10.33 -12.09
C LEU A 541 13.63 -11.14 -10.97
N SER A 542 12.40 -11.62 -11.17
CA SER A 542 11.68 -12.48 -10.22
C SER A 542 12.33 -13.86 -10.01
N VAL A 543 13.21 -14.29 -10.92
CA VAL A 543 14.01 -15.51 -10.79
C VAL A 543 15.43 -15.22 -10.33
N ILE A 544 16.08 -14.25 -10.97
CA ILE A 544 17.51 -13.95 -10.74
C ILE A 544 17.76 -13.40 -9.34
N LEU A 545 16.98 -12.41 -8.89
CA LEU A 545 17.21 -11.76 -7.60
C LEU A 545 17.01 -12.72 -6.41
N PRO A 546 15.93 -13.52 -6.34
CA PRO A 546 15.76 -14.55 -5.30
C PRO A 546 16.87 -15.61 -5.33
N PHE A 547 17.31 -16.01 -6.51
CA PHE A 547 18.39 -16.99 -6.64
C PHE A 547 19.73 -16.43 -6.13
N LEU A 548 20.06 -15.18 -6.46
CA LEU A 548 21.23 -14.49 -5.91
C LEU A 548 21.14 -14.31 -4.39
N LEU A 549 19.96 -13.90 -3.89
CA LEU A 549 19.71 -13.81 -2.45
C LEU A 549 20.01 -15.15 -1.76
N PHE A 550 19.49 -16.25 -2.30
CA PHE A 550 19.73 -17.60 -1.78
C PHE A 550 21.23 -17.95 -1.79
N LEU A 551 21.95 -17.70 -2.89
CA LEU A 551 23.38 -18.00 -3.01
C LEU A 551 24.22 -17.29 -1.94
N ILE A 552 23.89 -16.04 -1.62
CA ILE A 552 24.60 -15.24 -0.61
C ILE A 552 24.14 -15.66 0.79
N ALA A 553 22.83 -15.76 1.03
CA ALA A 553 22.22 -16.04 2.32
C ALA A 553 22.70 -17.38 2.93
N ARG A 554 22.94 -18.41 2.08
CA ARG A 554 23.40 -19.74 2.56
C ARG A 554 24.72 -19.73 3.28
N LYS A 555 25.54 -18.67 3.12
CA LYS A 555 26.87 -18.54 3.76
C LYS A 555 26.83 -17.70 5.04
N LEU A 556 25.70 -17.07 5.34
CA LEU A 556 25.57 -16.11 6.44
C LEU A 556 24.92 -16.76 7.68
N ASN A 557 25.18 -16.16 8.84
CA ASN A 557 24.46 -16.49 10.06
C ASN A 557 23.01 -15.92 10.01
N PRO A 558 22.06 -16.37 10.88
CA PRO A 558 20.67 -15.96 10.81
C PRO A 558 20.45 -14.45 10.86
N VAL A 559 21.16 -13.73 11.71
CA VAL A 559 21.03 -12.29 11.88
C VAL A 559 21.45 -11.53 10.61
N ARG A 560 22.63 -11.87 10.07
CA ARG A 560 23.14 -11.25 8.81
C ARG A 560 22.27 -11.61 7.61
N GLN A 561 21.67 -12.81 7.60
CA GLN A 561 20.73 -13.24 6.59
C GLN A 561 19.47 -12.37 6.59
N SER A 562 18.93 -12.04 7.77
CA SER A 562 17.75 -11.16 7.90
C SER A 562 18.04 -9.76 7.36
N PHE A 563 19.19 -9.19 7.71
CA PHE A 563 19.61 -7.90 7.15
C PHE A 563 19.79 -7.95 5.63
N LEU A 564 20.37 -9.03 5.09
CA LEU A 564 20.51 -9.21 3.65
C LEU A 564 19.14 -9.31 2.95
N GLY A 565 18.19 -10.09 3.48
CA GLY A 565 16.88 -10.29 2.89
C GLY A 565 16.08 -8.99 2.83
N ILE A 566 15.97 -8.30 3.96
CA ILE A 566 15.27 -7.00 4.03
C ILE A 566 16.00 -5.95 3.19
N GLY A 567 17.32 -5.90 3.28
CA GLY A 567 18.15 -4.98 2.49
C GLY A 567 18.01 -5.19 0.98
N ALA A 568 17.92 -6.43 0.52
CA ALA A 568 17.73 -6.74 -0.90
C ALA A 568 16.37 -6.27 -1.42
N ILE A 569 15.31 -6.45 -0.63
CA ILE A 569 13.95 -5.96 -0.97
C ILE A 569 13.97 -4.43 -1.06
N LEU A 570 14.46 -3.75 -0.03
CA LEU A 570 14.55 -2.29 0.00
C LEU A 570 15.42 -1.75 -1.13
N LEU A 571 16.57 -2.37 -1.38
CA LEU A 571 17.47 -1.97 -2.47
C LEU A 571 16.79 -2.09 -3.84
N THR A 572 16.03 -3.17 -4.07
CA THR A 572 15.29 -3.36 -5.33
C THR A 572 14.27 -2.24 -5.53
N ILE A 573 13.51 -1.88 -4.49
CA ILE A 573 12.54 -0.79 -4.55
C ILE A 573 13.23 0.56 -4.78
N VAL A 574 14.29 0.85 -4.02
CA VAL A 574 15.00 2.13 -4.09
C VAL A 574 15.70 2.31 -5.44
N VAL A 575 16.37 1.27 -5.94
CA VAL A 575 17.08 1.35 -7.24
C VAL A 575 16.09 1.52 -8.38
N SER A 576 15.00 0.75 -8.38
CA SER A 576 13.96 0.87 -9.43
C SER A 576 13.23 2.22 -9.35
N GLY A 577 12.93 2.69 -8.13
CA GLY A 577 12.36 4.03 -7.92
C GLY A 577 13.30 5.14 -8.41
N ALA A 578 14.57 5.06 -8.08
CA ALA A 578 15.58 6.02 -8.56
C ALA A 578 15.70 6.00 -10.09
N LEU A 579 15.75 4.81 -10.71
CA LEU A 579 15.76 4.71 -12.17
C LEU A 579 14.53 5.36 -12.78
N PHE A 580 13.32 5.10 -12.24
CA PHE A 580 12.11 5.74 -12.74
C PHE A 580 12.14 7.27 -12.57
N ILE A 581 12.53 7.75 -11.40
CA ILE A 581 12.58 9.18 -11.08
C ILE A 581 13.51 9.92 -12.05
N TYR A 582 14.70 9.38 -12.32
CA TYR A 582 15.71 10.07 -13.15
C TYR A 582 15.59 9.79 -14.65
N THR A 583 15.08 8.64 -15.06
CA THR A 583 15.05 8.23 -16.48
C THR A 583 13.66 8.03 -17.07
N GLY A 584 12.61 8.06 -16.26
CA GLY A 584 11.24 7.74 -16.69
C GLY A 584 11.00 6.26 -17.02
N ILE A 585 11.96 5.35 -16.71
CA ILE A 585 11.83 3.92 -17.00
C ILE A 585 11.23 3.21 -15.79
N PHE A 586 10.01 2.72 -15.93
CA PHE A 586 9.31 1.96 -14.91
C PHE A 586 9.61 0.46 -15.01
N PHE A 587 9.99 -0.13 -13.89
CA PHE A 587 10.15 -1.57 -13.74
C PHE A 587 8.95 -2.11 -12.96
N GLU A 588 8.31 -3.13 -13.46
CA GLU A 588 7.27 -3.84 -12.73
C GLU A 588 7.86 -4.61 -11.55
N LEU A 589 7.62 -4.10 -10.35
CA LEU A 589 8.30 -4.56 -9.14
C LEU A 589 7.56 -5.60 -8.33
N ALA A 590 6.25 -5.73 -8.51
CA ALA A 590 5.43 -6.59 -7.67
C ALA A 590 5.94 -8.05 -7.69
N GLY A 591 6.20 -8.60 -8.87
CA GLY A 591 6.76 -9.94 -9.02
C GLY A 591 8.11 -10.13 -8.32
N PRO A 592 9.15 -9.35 -8.65
CA PRO A 592 10.47 -9.43 -8.01
C PRO A 592 10.44 -9.26 -6.49
N VAL A 593 9.69 -8.27 -5.97
CA VAL A 593 9.58 -8.00 -4.53
C VAL A 593 8.90 -9.15 -3.79
N ILE A 594 7.81 -9.69 -4.34
CA ILE A 594 7.11 -10.85 -3.76
C ILE A 594 8.01 -12.08 -3.81
N ALA A 595 8.69 -12.33 -4.94
CA ALA A 595 9.62 -13.45 -5.09
C ALA A 595 10.77 -13.40 -4.08
N LEU A 596 11.38 -12.22 -3.88
CA LEU A 596 12.39 -11.98 -2.85
C LEU A 596 11.84 -12.24 -1.45
N SER A 597 10.67 -11.70 -1.14
CA SER A 597 10.01 -11.82 0.16
C SER A 597 9.68 -13.28 0.49
N LEU A 598 9.06 -14.00 -0.44
CA LEU A 598 8.74 -15.42 -0.28
C LEU A 598 9.99 -16.29 -0.16
N THR A 599 11.05 -15.99 -0.92
CA THR A 599 12.33 -16.71 -0.82
C THR A 599 12.98 -16.48 0.54
N TYR A 600 13.00 -15.24 1.02
CA TYR A 600 13.52 -14.91 2.34
C TYR A 600 12.75 -15.64 3.45
N ILE A 601 11.42 -15.56 3.42
CA ILE A 601 10.55 -16.22 4.41
C ILE A 601 10.72 -17.73 4.38
N SER A 602 10.63 -18.34 3.19
CA SER A 602 10.74 -19.81 3.03
C SER A 602 12.09 -20.32 3.50
N TYR A 603 13.18 -19.63 3.13
CA TYR A 603 14.51 -20.03 3.54
C TYR A 603 14.74 -19.84 5.04
N SER A 604 14.21 -18.78 5.63
CA SER A 604 14.26 -18.53 7.08
C SER A 604 13.49 -19.58 7.86
N LEU A 605 12.30 -19.99 7.42
CA LEU A 605 11.49 -21.05 8.02
C LEU A 605 12.20 -22.40 7.96
N ILE A 606 12.73 -22.78 6.79
CA ILE A 606 13.44 -24.05 6.63
C ILE A 606 14.65 -24.12 7.55
N ARG A 607 15.39 -23.04 7.66
CA ARG A 607 16.54 -22.96 8.54
C ARG A 607 16.13 -23.04 10.01
N PHE A 608 15.09 -22.33 10.41
CA PHE A 608 14.55 -22.40 11.77
C PHE A 608 14.13 -23.84 12.15
N PHE A 609 13.38 -24.51 11.28
CA PHE A 609 12.98 -25.90 11.53
C PHE A 609 14.18 -26.88 11.55
N ARG A 610 15.21 -26.63 10.74
CA ARG A 610 16.43 -27.45 10.75
C ARG A 610 17.20 -27.29 12.05
N GLU A 611 17.43 -26.07 12.52
CA GLU A 611 18.09 -25.78 13.80
C GLU A 611 17.29 -26.34 14.97
N SER A 612 15.97 -26.20 14.98
CA SER A 612 15.09 -26.76 16.01
C SER A 612 15.15 -28.27 16.05
N ARG A 613 15.17 -28.95 14.89
CA ARG A 613 15.31 -30.41 14.81
C ARG A 613 16.68 -30.90 15.26
N GLU A 614 17.76 -30.21 14.91
CA GLU A 614 19.12 -30.56 15.38
C GLU A 614 19.21 -30.45 16.90
N LYS A 615 18.69 -29.39 17.51
CA LYS A 615 18.63 -29.22 18.98
C LYS A 615 17.76 -30.30 19.64
N SER A 616 16.60 -30.61 19.11
CA SER A 616 15.72 -31.67 19.63
C SER A 616 16.34 -33.06 19.49
N PHE A 617 17.05 -33.34 18.41
CA PHE A 617 17.75 -34.61 18.23
C PHE A 617 18.88 -34.79 19.27
N LEU A 618 19.68 -33.75 19.51
CA LEU A 618 20.72 -33.78 20.53
C LEU A 618 20.14 -34.03 21.93
N ARG A 619 19.05 -33.35 22.29
CA ARG A 619 18.35 -33.58 23.58
C ARG A 619 17.87 -35.02 23.73
N LYS A 620 17.27 -35.60 22.70
CA LYS A 620 16.78 -37.00 22.76
C LYS A 620 17.91 -38.02 22.77
N ALA A 621 18.98 -37.80 21.98
CA ALA A 621 20.10 -38.76 21.90
C ALA A 621 20.93 -38.85 23.19
N PHE A 622 21.06 -37.77 23.93
CA PHE A 622 21.85 -37.71 25.18
C PHE A 622 20.99 -37.79 26.45
N GLY A 623 19.68 -37.56 26.36
CA GLY A 623 18.77 -37.54 27.50
C GLY A 623 18.63 -38.86 28.25
N THR A 624 19.06 -39.97 27.67
CA THR A 624 19.14 -41.30 28.32
C THR A 624 20.45 -41.57 29.03
N TYR A 625 21.50 -40.76 28.80
CA TYR A 625 22.84 -40.98 29.35
C TYR A 625 23.27 -39.90 30.34
N ILE A 626 22.65 -38.74 30.31
CA ILE A 626 23.02 -37.56 31.11
C ILE A 626 21.73 -36.88 31.57
N SER A 627 21.71 -36.34 32.77
CA SER A 627 20.54 -35.66 33.30
C SER A 627 20.11 -34.49 32.39
N ALA A 628 18.81 -34.22 32.34
CA ALA A 628 18.23 -33.17 31.49
C ALA A 628 18.86 -31.77 31.73
N ASP A 629 19.22 -31.51 33.00
CA ASP A 629 19.82 -30.22 33.41
C ASP A 629 21.24 -30.04 32.88
N VAL A 630 22.04 -31.12 32.91
CA VAL A 630 23.40 -31.08 32.31
C VAL A 630 23.32 -30.91 30.78
N ILE A 631 22.36 -31.56 30.13
CA ILE A 631 22.14 -31.38 28.66
C ILE A 631 21.75 -29.96 28.34
N ASN A 632 20.86 -29.33 29.08
CA ASN A 632 20.43 -27.96 28.86
C ASN A 632 21.60 -26.98 28.99
N GLN A 633 22.44 -27.16 30.01
CA GLN A 633 23.66 -26.36 30.19
C GLN A 633 24.66 -26.51 29.02
N ILE A 634 24.81 -27.72 28.50
CA ILE A 634 25.71 -28.01 27.35
C ILE A 634 25.16 -27.43 26.02
N VAL A 635 23.84 -27.49 25.83
CA VAL A 635 23.20 -26.97 24.62
C VAL A 635 23.22 -25.43 24.56
N ASP A 636 23.12 -24.80 25.73
CA ASP A 636 23.12 -23.34 25.83
C ASP A 636 24.55 -22.76 25.85
N ASP A 637 25.54 -23.50 26.38
CA ASP A 637 26.94 -23.10 26.43
C ASP A 637 27.89 -24.29 26.21
N PRO A 638 28.28 -24.60 24.97
CA PRO A 638 29.19 -25.72 24.65
C PRO A 638 30.58 -25.59 25.29
N ASP A 639 31.00 -24.39 25.72
CA ASP A 639 32.30 -24.20 26.39
C ASP A 639 32.35 -24.74 27.82
N LYS A 640 31.20 -25.07 28.42
CA LYS A 640 31.11 -25.78 29.72
C LYS A 640 31.51 -27.26 29.66
N LEU A 641 31.72 -27.83 28.48
CA LEU A 641 32.27 -29.19 28.30
C LEU A 641 33.79 -29.28 28.51
N LYS A 642 34.40 -28.42 29.30
CA LYS A 642 35.83 -28.49 29.64
C LYS A 642 36.04 -29.34 30.88
N LEU A 643 37.22 -30.04 30.95
CA LEU A 643 37.66 -30.70 32.18
C LEU A 643 37.79 -29.69 33.31
N GLY A 644 37.23 -30.01 34.48
CA GLY A 644 37.24 -29.16 35.66
C GLY A 644 35.97 -29.31 36.50
N GLY A 645 35.98 -28.73 37.68
CA GLY A 645 34.82 -28.73 38.58
C GLY A 645 34.83 -27.51 39.47
N GLU A 646 33.69 -27.24 40.08
CA GLU A 646 33.47 -26.14 41.02
C GLU A 646 33.33 -26.71 42.45
N SER A 647 33.99 -26.06 43.43
CA SER A 647 33.70 -26.36 44.83
C SER A 647 32.32 -25.87 45.22
N ARG A 648 31.50 -26.74 45.74
CA ARG A 648 30.14 -26.43 46.16
C ARG A 648 29.83 -27.10 47.50
N HIS A 649 29.04 -26.44 48.32
CA HIS A 649 28.45 -27.04 49.49
C HIS A 649 27.22 -27.85 49.06
N MET A 650 27.28 -29.18 49.33
CA MET A 650 26.30 -30.11 48.75
C MET A 650 26.25 -31.42 49.59
N THR A 651 25.26 -32.26 49.28
CA THR A 651 25.09 -33.57 49.99
C THR A 651 25.31 -34.72 49.02
N ALA A 652 26.08 -35.70 49.45
CA ALA A 652 26.31 -36.97 48.76
C ALA A 652 25.67 -38.12 49.48
N MET A 653 25.19 -39.10 48.75
CA MET A 653 24.61 -40.33 49.20
C MET A 653 25.28 -41.54 48.50
N PHE A 654 25.65 -42.51 49.26
CA PHE A 654 26.11 -43.83 48.81
C PHE A 654 25.16 -44.89 49.35
N THR A 655 24.82 -45.86 48.49
CA THR A 655 23.98 -46.99 48.85
C THR A 655 24.68 -48.32 48.55
N ASP A 656 24.36 -49.40 49.25
CA ASP A 656 24.79 -50.74 48.96
C ASP A 656 23.76 -51.75 49.49
N VAL A 657 23.55 -52.84 48.75
CA VAL A 657 22.59 -53.86 49.15
C VAL A 657 23.29 -54.96 50.01
N LYS A 658 22.81 -55.18 51.19
CA LYS A 658 23.34 -56.16 52.13
C LYS A 658 23.36 -57.57 51.53
N GLY A 659 24.57 -58.14 51.38
CA GLY A 659 24.76 -59.50 50.92
C GLY A 659 24.40 -59.75 49.45
N PHE A 660 24.46 -58.74 48.64
CA PHE A 660 24.12 -58.80 47.17
C PHE A 660 24.95 -59.86 46.44
N SER A 661 26.25 -60.05 46.78
CA SER A 661 27.08 -61.09 46.16
C SER A 661 26.46 -62.48 46.31
N THR A 662 25.90 -62.81 47.51
CA THR A 662 25.20 -64.07 47.73
C THR A 662 23.90 -64.21 46.97
N ILE A 663 23.22 -63.08 46.70
CA ILE A 663 22.01 -63.03 45.89
C ILE A 663 22.38 -63.28 44.40
N SER A 664 23.39 -62.60 43.95
CA SER A 664 23.85 -62.66 42.56
C SER A 664 24.38 -64.03 42.14
N GLU A 665 25.06 -64.78 43.11
CA GLU A 665 25.51 -66.11 42.82
C GLU A 665 24.39 -67.16 42.62
N LYS A 666 23.17 -66.87 43.07
CA LYS A 666 21.99 -67.75 42.93
C LYS A 666 21.12 -67.44 41.70
N LEU A 667 21.46 -66.44 40.93
CA LEU A 667 20.66 -65.99 39.78
C LEU A 667 21.45 -66.20 38.49
N THR A 668 20.73 -66.41 37.36
CA THR A 668 21.36 -66.33 36.02
C THR A 668 21.70 -64.87 35.69
N PRO A 669 22.65 -64.60 34.79
CA PRO A 669 22.99 -63.23 34.39
C PRO A 669 21.77 -62.40 33.93
N GLU A 670 20.87 -63.05 33.22
CA GLU A 670 19.66 -62.37 32.72
C GLU A 670 18.67 -62.01 33.87
N GLN A 671 18.52 -62.99 34.84
CA GLN A 671 17.68 -62.74 36.00
C GLN A 671 18.27 -61.64 36.87
N LEU A 672 19.61 -61.67 37.06
CA LEU A 672 20.32 -60.64 37.82
C LEU A 672 20.16 -59.27 37.21
N VAL A 673 20.34 -59.15 35.91
CA VAL A 673 20.12 -57.87 35.21
C VAL A 673 18.67 -57.38 35.32
N SER A 674 17.70 -58.28 35.18
CA SER A 674 16.28 -57.95 35.33
C SER A 674 15.95 -57.47 36.77
N LEU A 675 16.44 -58.17 37.77
CA LEU A 675 16.27 -57.79 39.20
C LEU A 675 16.94 -56.44 39.47
N LEU A 676 18.18 -56.29 39.03
CA LEU A 676 18.97 -55.10 39.30
C LEU A 676 18.35 -53.87 38.60
N ASN A 677 17.93 -54.02 37.33
CA ASN A 677 17.26 -52.93 36.61
C ASN A 677 15.96 -52.51 37.32
N ALA A 678 15.12 -53.45 37.78
CA ALA A 678 13.90 -53.13 38.50
C ALA A 678 14.17 -52.43 39.83
N TYR A 679 15.17 -52.87 40.55
CA TYR A 679 15.63 -52.24 41.80
C TYR A 679 16.20 -50.84 41.55
N LEU A 680 17.18 -50.70 40.65
CA LEU A 680 17.83 -49.43 40.35
C LEU A 680 16.83 -48.39 39.81
N THR A 681 15.87 -48.81 38.99
CA THR A 681 14.80 -47.94 38.51
C THR A 681 13.99 -47.37 39.66
N GLY A 682 13.44 -48.26 40.52
CA GLY A 682 12.62 -47.81 41.64
C GLY A 682 13.33 -46.91 42.63
N MET A 683 14.63 -47.18 42.86
CA MET A 683 15.45 -46.36 43.75
C MET A 683 15.86 -45.04 43.13
N SER A 684 16.22 -45.03 41.84
CA SER A 684 16.64 -43.80 41.13
C SER A 684 15.48 -42.83 40.88
N ASP A 685 14.28 -43.34 40.63
CA ASP A 685 13.10 -42.50 40.50
C ASP A 685 12.86 -41.63 41.75
N ILE A 686 13.08 -42.21 42.95
CA ILE A 686 12.98 -41.44 44.20
C ILE A 686 14.07 -40.38 44.34
N ILE A 687 15.30 -40.67 43.89
CA ILE A 687 16.39 -39.68 43.89
C ILE A 687 16.05 -38.52 42.98
N LEU A 688 15.53 -38.83 41.79
CA LEU A 688 15.17 -37.81 40.78
C LEU A 688 13.96 -36.99 41.22
N ASP A 689 12.94 -37.64 41.82
CA ASP A 689 11.75 -36.95 42.36
C ASP A 689 12.11 -36.00 43.52
N GLU A 690 13.18 -36.30 44.28
CA GLU A 690 13.75 -35.45 45.33
C GLU A 690 14.85 -34.53 44.78
N GLU A 691 14.85 -34.21 43.49
CA GLU A 691 15.77 -33.25 42.84
C GLU A 691 17.27 -33.65 42.94
N GLY A 692 17.54 -34.94 43.17
CA GLY A 692 18.88 -35.50 43.21
C GLY A 692 19.41 -35.87 41.82
N VAL A 693 20.70 -35.97 41.73
CA VAL A 693 21.42 -36.43 40.52
C VAL A 693 22.03 -37.78 40.81
N VAL A 694 21.71 -38.78 40.01
CA VAL A 694 22.40 -40.05 40.04
C VAL A 694 23.74 -39.92 39.34
N ASP A 695 24.84 -40.05 40.04
CA ASP A 695 26.20 -40.02 39.49
C ASP A 695 26.46 -41.26 38.65
N LYS A 696 26.38 -42.40 39.28
CA LYS A 696 26.65 -43.70 38.69
C LYS A 696 26.08 -44.86 39.49
N TYR A 697 26.02 -45.99 38.86
CA TYR A 697 25.80 -47.29 39.52
C TYR A 697 27.10 -48.06 39.57
N GLU A 698 27.43 -48.62 40.74
CA GLU A 698 28.55 -49.52 40.93
C GLU A 698 28.04 -50.89 41.40
N GLY A 699 27.61 -51.73 40.43
CA GLY A 699 26.89 -52.94 40.69
C GLY A 699 25.51 -52.69 41.25
N ASP A 700 25.24 -53.04 42.50
CA ASP A 700 24.00 -52.80 43.24
C ASP A 700 24.01 -51.44 43.95
N ALA A 701 25.14 -50.74 43.95
CA ALA A 701 25.30 -49.50 44.68
C ALA A 701 24.85 -48.32 43.79
N ILE A 702 24.22 -47.37 44.43
CA ILE A 702 23.85 -46.12 43.81
C ILE A 702 24.64 -44.97 44.46
N ILE A 703 25.29 -44.16 43.63
CA ILE A 703 25.94 -42.92 44.05
C ILE A 703 25.10 -41.77 43.56
N ALA A 704 24.67 -40.92 44.47
CA ALA A 704 23.84 -39.76 44.16
C ALA A 704 24.25 -38.51 44.96
N PHE A 705 23.86 -37.33 44.44
CA PHE A 705 24.17 -36.08 45.12
C PHE A 705 23.11 -35.02 44.86
N TRP A 706 23.04 -34.01 45.71
CA TRP A 706 22.13 -32.86 45.66
C TRP A 706 22.91 -31.55 45.79
N GLY A 707 22.53 -30.50 44.97
CA GLY A 707 23.16 -29.19 44.99
C GLY A 707 24.08 -28.89 43.79
N ALA A 708 24.14 -29.83 42.84
CA ALA A 708 24.78 -29.64 41.54
C ALA A 708 24.06 -30.52 40.49
N PRO A 709 24.09 -30.14 39.16
CA PRO A 709 24.67 -28.93 38.58
C PRO A 709 23.90 -27.65 38.92
N THR A 710 22.62 -27.79 39.22
CA THR A 710 21.75 -26.70 39.67
C THR A 710 21.87 -26.53 41.18
N PRO A 711 22.06 -25.31 41.72
CA PRO A 711 22.00 -25.12 43.17
C PRO A 711 20.64 -25.53 43.71
N LEU A 712 20.63 -26.27 44.80
CA LEU A 712 19.43 -26.70 45.50
C LEU A 712 19.50 -26.23 46.95
N GLU A 713 18.57 -25.40 47.37
CA GLU A 713 18.38 -25.06 48.77
C GLU A 713 17.87 -26.30 49.52
N ASN A 714 18.27 -26.51 50.76
CA ASN A 714 17.89 -27.67 51.54
C ASN A 714 18.31 -29.04 50.95
N HIS A 715 19.40 -29.12 50.21
CA HIS A 715 19.92 -30.36 49.60
C HIS A 715 20.10 -31.49 50.64
N ALA A 716 20.46 -31.19 51.89
CA ALA A 716 20.55 -32.17 52.99
C ALA A 716 19.18 -32.77 53.31
N TYR A 717 18.13 -31.96 53.35
CA TYR A 717 16.75 -32.45 53.55
C TYR A 717 16.35 -33.45 52.49
N HIS A 718 16.55 -33.08 51.20
CA HIS A 718 16.16 -33.91 50.06
C HIS A 718 16.93 -35.25 50.06
N ALA A 719 18.20 -35.24 50.39
CA ALA A 719 19.01 -36.46 50.51
C ALA A 719 18.49 -37.40 51.59
N LEU A 720 18.17 -36.89 52.77
CA LEU A 720 17.62 -37.70 53.84
C LEU A 720 16.19 -38.17 53.55
N ALA A 721 15.37 -37.32 52.95
CA ALA A 721 14.04 -37.68 52.53
C ALA A 721 14.06 -38.79 51.50
N SER A 722 14.98 -38.70 50.51
CA SER A 722 15.21 -39.76 49.53
C SER A 722 15.49 -41.10 50.21
N ALA A 723 16.45 -41.17 51.14
CA ALA A 723 16.80 -42.41 51.79
C ALA A 723 15.63 -43.07 52.56
N ILE A 724 14.84 -42.29 53.30
CA ILE A 724 13.63 -42.79 53.97
C ILE A 724 12.60 -43.30 52.98
N LYS A 725 12.32 -42.52 51.87
CA LYS A 725 11.38 -42.92 50.86
C LYS A 725 11.86 -44.14 50.07
N MET A 726 13.17 -44.22 49.75
CA MET A 726 13.79 -45.42 49.15
C MET A 726 13.58 -46.64 50.03
N LYS A 727 13.71 -46.56 51.37
CA LYS A 727 13.42 -47.69 52.27
C LYS A 727 11.96 -48.13 52.25
N LYS A 728 11.03 -47.19 52.09
CA LYS A 728 9.61 -47.52 51.89
C LYS A 728 9.37 -48.22 50.54
N VAL A 729 9.91 -47.72 49.47
CA VAL A 729 9.83 -48.34 48.13
C VAL A 729 10.56 -49.66 48.06
N GLU A 730 11.70 -49.82 48.74
CA GLU A 730 12.42 -51.10 48.88
C GLU A 730 11.51 -52.19 49.46
N ALA A 731 10.74 -51.88 50.50
CA ALA A 731 9.83 -52.85 51.10
C ALA A 731 8.71 -53.26 50.07
N GLU A 732 8.20 -52.32 49.25
CA GLU A 732 7.23 -52.65 48.22
C GLU A 732 7.84 -53.48 47.10
N LEU A 733 9.04 -53.07 46.62
CA LEU A 733 9.78 -53.82 45.58
C LEU A 733 10.06 -55.29 46.09
N ASN A 734 10.47 -55.48 47.34
CA ASN A 734 10.70 -56.80 47.90
C ASN A 734 9.43 -57.63 47.91
N LYS A 735 8.25 -57.05 48.16
CA LYS A 735 6.98 -57.77 48.02
C LYS A 735 6.78 -58.23 46.59
N THR A 736 6.99 -57.28 45.58
CA THR A 736 6.91 -57.64 44.19
C THR A 736 7.93 -58.67 43.74
N PHE A 737 9.17 -58.59 44.23
CA PHE A 737 10.20 -59.57 43.90
C PHE A 737 9.90 -60.96 44.44
N ARG A 738 9.31 -61.08 45.64
CA ARG A 738 8.83 -62.34 46.18
C ARG A 738 7.66 -62.92 45.36
N GLU A 739 6.66 -62.11 45.05
CA GLU A 739 5.49 -62.51 44.22
C GLU A 739 5.92 -63.06 42.88
N LYS A 740 6.90 -62.36 42.22
CA LYS A 740 7.39 -62.68 40.87
C LYS A 740 8.59 -63.66 40.90
N GLN A 741 9.00 -64.14 42.09
CA GLN A 741 10.19 -65.01 42.28
C GLN A 741 11.47 -64.46 41.63
N MET A 742 11.63 -63.10 41.62
CA MET A 742 12.78 -62.44 41.02
C MET A 742 14.04 -62.47 41.91
N SER A 743 13.87 -62.58 43.21
CA SER A 743 15.02 -62.60 44.15
C SER A 743 14.85 -63.74 45.15
N PRO A 744 15.95 -64.44 45.51
CA PRO A 744 15.92 -65.50 46.52
C PRO A 744 15.72 -65.01 47.97
N THR A 745 16.02 -63.74 48.25
CA THR A 745 15.86 -63.04 49.50
C THR A 745 15.55 -61.61 49.33
N ASP A 746 15.10 -60.91 50.37
CA ASP A 746 14.83 -59.45 50.28
C ASP A 746 16.14 -58.67 50.03
N LEU A 747 16.04 -57.66 49.20
CA LEU A 747 17.09 -56.70 49.03
C LEU A 747 16.97 -55.65 50.14
N LEU A 748 18.02 -55.44 50.88
CA LEU A 748 18.04 -54.55 52.05
C LEU A 748 19.22 -53.58 51.91
N SER A 749 18.92 -52.36 51.57
CA SER A 749 19.94 -51.34 51.29
C SER A 749 20.35 -50.55 52.48
N ARG A 750 21.60 -50.19 52.52
CA ARG A 750 22.24 -49.32 53.52
C ARG A 750 22.57 -48.00 52.84
N PHE A 751 22.45 -46.90 53.57
CA PHE A 751 22.66 -45.56 53.10
C PHE A 751 23.70 -44.85 54.00
N GLY A 752 24.67 -44.23 53.34
CA GLY A 752 25.61 -43.30 53.95
C GLY A 752 25.47 -41.93 53.32
N ILE A 753 25.10 -40.94 54.14
CA ILE A 753 24.77 -39.61 53.65
C ILE A 753 25.61 -38.58 54.42
N ASN A 754 26.24 -37.67 53.65
CA ASN A 754 27.06 -36.63 54.29
C ASN A 754 27.02 -35.33 53.50
N THR A 755 27.02 -34.20 54.19
CA THR A 755 27.01 -32.86 53.66
C THR A 755 28.35 -32.17 53.92
N GLY A 756 28.81 -31.38 52.94
CA GLY A 756 30.04 -30.61 53.06
C GLY A 756 30.54 -30.07 51.70
N GLU A 757 31.71 -29.43 51.74
CA GLU A 757 32.37 -28.94 50.54
C GLU A 757 32.81 -30.13 49.67
N MET A 758 32.38 -30.14 48.43
CA MET A 758 32.67 -31.12 47.39
C MET A 758 32.94 -30.44 46.08
N VAL A 759 33.76 -31.04 45.22
CA VAL A 759 33.97 -30.55 43.83
C VAL A 759 33.03 -31.35 42.93
N ALA A 760 32.12 -30.64 42.25
CA ALA A 760 31.24 -31.20 41.22
C ALA A 760 31.68 -30.71 39.85
N GLY A 761 31.75 -31.60 38.85
CA GLY A 761 32.14 -31.23 37.51
C GLY A 761 32.56 -32.39 36.61
N ASN A 762 33.09 -32.01 35.41
CA ASN A 762 33.58 -32.98 34.44
C ASN A 762 34.96 -33.51 34.78
N MET A 763 35.01 -34.74 35.31
CA MET A 763 36.24 -35.40 35.72
C MET A 763 36.63 -36.52 34.75
N GLY A 764 37.92 -36.72 34.54
CA GLY A 764 38.45 -37.78 33.69
C GLY A 764 39.46 -37.29 32.65
N THR A 765 39.31 -37.74 31.41
CA THR A 765 40.18 -37.35 30.30
C THR A 765 39.38 -36.66 29.20
N GLN A 766 40.06 -35.95 28.29
CA GLN A 766 39.37 -35.31 27.10
C GLN A 766 38.57 -36.30 26.25
N ARG A 767 38.88 -37.61 26.33
CA ARG A 767 38.18 -38.65 25.55
C ARG A 767 37.02 -39.31 26.31
N LYS A 768 37.10 -39.30 27.64
CA LYS A 768 36.08 -39.88 28.54
C LYS A 768 35.95 -39.03 29.79
N MET A 769 34.90 -38.31 29.88
CA MET A 769 34.53 -37.48 31.04
C MET A 769 33.24 -38.00 31.67
N ASN A 770 33.20 -37.96 32.96
CA ASN A 770 31.94 -38.15 33.71
C ASN A 770 31.71 -36.91 34.56
N TYR A 771 30.45 -36.44 34.57
CA TYR A 771 30.05 -35.43 35.54
C TYR A 771 29.86 -36.10 36.87
N THR A 772 30.71 -35.84 37.83
CA THR A 772 30.77 -36.55 39.10
C THR A 772 31.24 -35.63 40.25
N ILE A 773 31.18 -36.13 41.45
CA ILE A 773 31.59 -35.43 42.65
C ILE A 773 32.88 -36.02 43.27
N MET A 774 33.69 -35.16 43.86
CA MET A 774 34.94 -35.55 44.55
C MET A 774 35.14 -34.72 45.82
N GLY A 775 35.84 -35.29 46.80
CA GLY A 775 36.23 -34.58 48.02
C GLY A 775 36.18 -35.44 49.28
N ASN A 776 36.71 -34.90 50.39
CA ASN A 776 36.71 -35.60 51.66
C ASN A 776 35.29 -35.85 52.19
N ALA A 777 34.35 -34.94 51.93
CA ALA A 777 32.94 -35.07 52.29
C ALA A 777 32.27 -36.24 51.58
N VAL A 778 32.63 -36.47 50.27
CA VAL A 778 32.16 -37.59 49.44
C VAL A 778 32.70 -38.92 50.02
N ASN A 779 34.00 -38.93 50.33
CA ASN A 779 34.65 -40.13 50.96
C ASN A 779 34.02 -40.50 52.32
N LEU A 780 33.60 -39.49 53.11
CA LEU A 780 32.89 -39.69 54.29
C LEU A 780 31.51 -40.34 54.08
N ALA A 781 30.72 -39.85 53.13
CA ALA A 781 29.43 -40.44 52.75
C ALA A 781 29.59 -41.94 52.37
N ALA A 782 30.59 -42.24 51.50
CA ALA A 782 30.89 -43.60 51.08
C ALA A 782 31.24 -44.50 52.31
N ARG A 783 32.00 -43.99 53.24
CA ARG A 783 32.35 -44.76 54.49
C ARG A 783 31.19 -44.99 55.43
N LEU A 784 30.29 -43.99 55.55
CA LEU A 784 29.09 -44.14 56.40
C LEU A 784 28.18 -45.27 55.89
N GLU A 785 28.09 -45.51 54.58
CA GLU A 785 27.37 -46.70 54.10
C GLU A 785 27.92 -47.96 54.75
N GLY A 786 29.23 -48.18 54.65
CA GLY A 786 29.87 -49.35 55.23
C GLY A 786 29.76 -49.45 56.76
N VAL A 787 29.75 -48.34 57.45
CA VAL A 787 29.63 -48.28 58.95
C VAL A 787 28.26 -48.78 59.42
N ASN A 788 27.20 -48.69 58.58
CA ASN A 788 25.92 -49.34 58.92
C ASN A 788 26.06 -50.83 59.36
N LYS A 789 27.03 -51.55 58.77
CA LYS A 789 27.30 -52.98 59.13
C LYS A 789 27.68 -53.15 60.59
N MET A 790 28.44 -52.21 61.10
CA MET A 790 28.97 -52.27 62.49
C MET A 790 27.85 -52.00 63.47
N TYR A 791 27.00 -51.01 63.16
CA TYR A 791 25.93 -50.62 64.11
C TYR A 791 24.63 -51.39 63.86
N GLY A 792 24.51 -52.12 62.77
CA GLY A 792 23.26 -52.80 62.40
C GLY A 792 22.14 -51.85 62.00
N THR A 793 22.50 -50.72 61.41
CA THR A 793 21.56 -49.62 60.97
C THR A 793 21.39 -49.63 59.46
N TRP A 794 20.48 -48.82 58.96
CA TRP A 794 20.16 -48.71 57.52
C TRP A 794 20.50 -47.38 56.92
N ILE A 795 20.29 -46.25 57.63
CA ILE A 795 20.57 -44.91 57.15
C ILE A 795 21.44 -44.20 58.17
N LEU A 796 22.68 -43.96 57.80
CA LEU A 796 23.65 -43.20 58.58
C LEU A 796 23.95 -41.86 58.01
N THR A 797 24.04 -40.88 58.90
CA THR A 797 24.43 -39.51 58.55
C THR A 797 25.30 -38.88 59.60
N THR A 798 25.80 -37.71 59.40
CA THR A 798 26.58 -36.92 60.36
C THR A 798 25.73 -35.85 61.01
N ASP A 799 26.21 -35.32 62.14
CA ASP A 799 25.60 -34.19 62.84
C ASP A 799 25.56 -32.89 61.95
N TYR A 800 26.52 -32.74 61.03
CA TYR A 800 26.53 -31.65 60.05
C TYR A 800 25.33 -31.75 59.12
N THR A 801 25.15 -32.92 58.54
CA THR A 801 24.02 -33.18 57.64
C THR A 801 22.67 -33.02 58.35
N ALA A 802 22.58 -33.60 59.60
CA ALA A 802 21.35 -33.52 60.39
C ALA A 802 20.98 -32.06 60.74
N LYS A 803 21.97 -31.21 61.01
CA LYS A 803 21.77 -29.81 61.33
C LYS A 803 21.21 -29.02 60.10
N GLU A 804 21.74 -29.30 58.93
CA GLU A 804 21.32 -28.65 57.70
C GLU A 804 19.96 -29.16 57.21
N ALA A 805 19.65 -30.44 57.40
CA ALA A 805 18.37 -31.02 57.03
C ALA A 805 17.20 -30.51 57.87
N GLY A 806 17.46 -29.89 58.99
CA GLY A 806 16.48 -29.31 59.90
C GLY A 806 15.76 -30.33 60.80
N GLU A 807 14.64 -29.91 61.39
CA GLU A 807 13.90 -30.66 62.42
C GLU A 807 12.84 -31.64 61.84
N ALA A 808 12.84 -31.87 60.50
CA ALA A 808 11.87 -32.75 59.87
C ALA A 808 12.07 -34.23 60.15
N PHE A 809 13.23 -34.66 60.69
CA PHE A 809 13.62 -36.04 60.88
C PHE A 809 13.85 -36.37 62.35
N ILE A 810 13.70 -37.63 62.67
CA ILE A 810 14.08 -38.20 63.99
C ILE A 810 15.40 -38.90 63.85
N TYR A 811 16.33 -38.49 64.70
CA TYR A 811 17.68 -39.04 64.75
C TYR A 811 17.92 -39.81 66.05
N ARG A 812 18.75 -40.84 65.91
CA ARG A 812 19.29 -41.55 67.05
C ARG A 812 20.82 -41.37 67.10
N LYS A 813 21.36 -40.86 68.17
CA LYS A 813 22.80 -40.75 68.36
C LYS A 813 23.43 -42.13 68.47
N LEU A 814 24.48 -42.39 67.77
CA LEU A 814 25.16 -43.67 67.76
C LEU A 814 26.54 -43.55 68.40
N ASP A 815 27.45 -42.85 67.83
CA ASP A 815 28.83 -42.81 68.24
C ASP A 815 29.55 -41.54 67.77
N ARG A 816 30.64 -41.21 68.43
CA ARG A 816 31.64 -40.27 67.94
C ARG A 816 32.78 -41.09 67.36
N VAL A 817 33.02 -40.98 66.12
CA VAL A 817 33.99 -41.82 65.42
C VAL A 817 35.09 -40.97 64.73
N ARG A 818 36.32 -41.49 64.77
CA ARG A 818 37.37 -41.04 63.79
C ARG A 818 37.39 -42.07 62.68
N VAL A 819 36.98 -41.57 61.57
CA VAL A 819 36.98 -42.34 60.31
C VAL A 819 38.43 -42.38 59.81
N VAL A 820 38.87 -43.49 59.27
CA VAL A 820 40.26 -43.66 58.77
C VAL A 820 40.61 -42.50 57.80
N GLY A 821 41.68 -41.72 58.14
CA GLY A 821 42.10 -40.54 57.32
C GLY A 821 41.42 -39.23 57.68
N ILE A 822 40.54 -39.13 58.68
CA ILE A 822 39.95 -37.90 59.19
C ILE A 822 40.28 -37.82 60.69
N ASN A 823 41.06 -36.82 61.08
CA ASN A 823 41.51 -36.70 62.48
C ASN A 823 40.45 -36.10 63.44
N THR A 824 39.48 -35.38 62.88
CA THR A 824 38.40 -34.75 63.61
C THR A 824 37.28 -35.76 63.85
N PRO A 825 36.90 -36.01 65.12
CA PRO A 825 35.79 -36.91 65.45
C PRO A 825 34.47 -36.39 64.88
N VAL A 826 33.69 -37.25 64.27
CA VAL A 826 32.36 -36.96 63.69
C VAL A 826 31.32 -37.70 64.52
N GLN A 827 30.21 -36.98 64.84
CA GLN A 827 29.08 -37.63 65.52
C GLN A 827 28.22 -38.36 64.48
N LEU A 828 28.08 -39.64 64.62
CA LEU A 828 27.21 -40.48 63.81
C LEU A 828 25.77 -40.42 64.34
N LEU A 829 24.84 -40.23 63.35
CA LEU A 829 23.42 -40.26 63.64
C LEU A 829 22.75 -41.27 62.71
N GLU A 830 21.90 -42.13 63.29
CA GLU A 830 20.95 -42.90 62.50
C GLU A 830 19.75 -42.05 62.20
N VAL A 831 19.31 -41.99 60.95
CA VAL A 831 18.04 -41.38 60.50
C VAL A 831 16.93 -42.42 60.63
N VAL A 832 16.03 -42.26 61.61
CA VAL A 832 15.00 -43.22 61.92
C VAL A 832 13.77 -43.13 61.06
N CYS A 833 13.17 -41.96 60.97
CA CYS A 833 11.94 -41.66 60.18
C CYS A 833 11.70 -40.17 60.10
N PHE A 834 10.68 -39.78 59.31
CA PHE A 834 10.16 -38.44 59.39
C PHE A 834 9.52 -38.18 60.75
N LYS A 835 9.62 -36.97 61.31
CA LYS A 835 9.05 -36.57 62.58
C LYS A 835 7.55 -36.85 62.69
N GLU A 836 6.82 -36.71 61.61
CA GLU A 836 5.39 -36.96 61.47
C GLU A 836 5.06 -38.50 61.58
N ASP A 837 5.99 -39.35 61.15
CA ASP A 837 5.78 -40.80 61.09
C ASP A 837 6.15 -41.46 62.42
N LEU A 838 6.62 -40.71 63.47
CA LEU A 838 7.10 -41.27 64.75
C LEU A 838 5.96 -41.81 65.61
N GLN A 839 5.91 -43.09 65.80
CA GLN A 839 5.00 -43.76 66.72
C GLN A 839 5.39 -43.61 68.16
N GLU A 840 4.41 -43.48 69.05
CA GLU A 840 4.68 -43.28 70.51
C GLU A 840 5.55 -44.34 71.16
N ASP A 841 5.40 -45.63 70.81
CA ASP A 841 6.24 -46.71 71.31
C ASP A 841 7.72 -46.54 70.86
N LYS A 842 7.92 -46.10 69.55
CA LYS A 842 9.30 -45.88 69.10
C LYS A 842 9.91 -44.63 69.73
N LYS A 843 9.11 -43.61 70.01
CA LYS A 843 9.52 -42.42 70.76
C LYS A 843 10.00 -42.74 72.16
N LYS A 844 9.24 -43.54 72.90
CA LYS A 844 9.70 -44.05 74.22
C LYS A 844 10.98 -44.89 74.16
N PHE A 845 11.05 -45.76 73.13
CA PHE A 845 12.26 -46.59 72.93
C PHE A 845 13.50 -45.73 72.69
N LEU A 846 13.39 -44.69 71.80
CA LEU A 846 14.49 -43.76 71.51
C LEU A 846 14.89 -42.92 72.75
N ALA A 847 13.94 -42.45 73.56
CA ALA A 847 14.21 -41.69 74.78
C ALA A 847 14.94 -42.54 75.82
N ASP A 848 14.49 -43.81 76.01
CA ASP A 848 15.18 -44.75 76.92
C ASP A 848 16.59 -45.13 76.41
N TYR A 849 16.73 -45.24 75.03
CA TYR A 849 18.06 -45.46 74.42
C TYR A 849 18.99 -44.27 74.65
N GLU A 850 18.52 -43.03 74.46
CA GLU A 850 19.31 -41.81 74.68
C GLU A 850 19.77 -41.70 76.16
N THR A 851 18.89 -42.10 77.11
CA THR A 851 19.24 -42.18 78.54
C THR A 851 20.33 -43.24 78.79
N ALA A 852 20.19 -44.42 78.19
CA ALA A 852 21.18 -45.50 78.30
C ALA A 852 22.52 -45.10 77.66
N TYR A 853 22.47 -44.43 76.47
CA TYR A 853 23.66 -43.98 75.79
C TYR A 853 24.40 -42.88 76.58
N THR A 854 23.66 -41.88 77.14
CA THR A 854 24.24 -40.86 78.03
C THR A 854 24.91 -41.44 79.23
N LEU A 855 24.34 -42.47 79.88
CA LEU A 855 24.97 -43.18 81.00
C LEU A 855 26.25 -43.95 80.57
N PHE A 856 26.25 -44.50 79.32
CA PHE A 856 27.42 -45.11 78.73
C PHE A 856 28.55 -44.07 78.51
N GLU A 857 28.27 -42.95 77.99
CA GLU A 857 29.25 -41.84 77.80
C GLU A 857 29.80 -41.32 79.14
N GLN A 858 28.94 -41.27 80.18
CA GLN A 858 29.32 -40.88 81.56
C GLN A 858 30.08 -41.98 82.32
N ARG A 859 30.47 -43.11 81.64
CA ARG A 859 31.16 -44.24 82.22
C ARG A 859 30.37 -44.98 83.28
N GLN A 860 29.04 -44.85 83.33
CA GLN A 860 28.16 -45.57 84.27
C GLN A 860 27.68 -46.88 83.62
N TRP A 861 28.66 -47.71 83.17
CA TRP A 861 28.37 -48.83 82.26
C TRP A 861 27.43 -49.90 82.87
N LYS A 862 27.47 -50.17 84.23
CA LYS A 862 26.51 -51.07 84.90
C LYS A 862 25.05 -50.59 84.76
N LYS A 863 24.81 -49.27 84.96
CA LYS A 863 23.46 -48.69 84.78
C LYS A 863 23.05 -48.70 83.27
N ALA A 864 23.96 -48.37 82.43
CA ALA A 864 23.73 -48.44 80.99
C ALA A 864 23.39 -49.86 80.52
N GLU A 865 24.13 -50.91 81.08
CA GLU A 865 23.85 -52.31 80.76
C GLU A 865 22.44 -52.74 81.16
N THR A 866 21.93 -52.27 82.28
CA THR A 866 20.57 -52.57 82.75
C THR A 866 19.54 -52.04 81.84
N LEU A 867 19.68 -50.75 81.37
CA LEU A 867 18.75 -50.11 80.41
C LEU A 867 18.83 -50.72 79.00
N PHE A 868 20.04 -50.98 78.49
CA PHE A 868 20.22 -51.68 77.23
C PHE A 868 19.66 -53.12 77.24
N THR A 869 19.76 -53.83 78.40
CA THR A 869 19.12 -55.14 78.54
C THR A 869 17.58 -55.02 78.48
N SER A 870 17.01 -54.03 79.14
CA SER A 870 15.57 -53.72 79.03
C SER A 870 15.16 -53.36 77.58
N LEU A 871 15.93 -52.54 76.91
CA LEU A 871 15.65 -52.19 75.47
C LEU A 871 15.76 -53.42 74.57
N LYS A 872 16.74 -54.27 74.77
CA LYS A 872 16.87 -55.56 74.07
C LYS A 872 15.67 -56.47 74.24
N SER A 873 15.06 -56.52 75.44
CA SER A 873 13.84 -57.30 75.63
C SER A 873 12.60 -56.78 74.88
N ARG A 874 12.64 -55.53 74.50
CA ARG A 874 11.58 -54.88 73.67
C ARG A 874 11.84 -55.05 72.20
N ASP A 875 13.12 -55.02 71.73
CA ASP A 875 13.54 -55.24 70.32
C ASP A 875 14.91 -55.97 70.39
N ASP A 876 14.94 -57.26 70.21
CA ASP A 876 16.15 -58.06 70.20
C ASP A 876 16.95 -57.95 68.90
N THR A 877 16.34 -57.37 67.85
CA THR A 877 16.96 -57.15 66.54
C THR A 877 17.67 -55.79 66.41
N ASP A 878 17.44 -54.89 67.35
CA ASP A 878 18.03 -53.50 67.27
C ASP A 878 19.57 -53.60 67.43
N GLY A 879 20.24 -53.28 66.34
CA GLY A 879 21.70 -53.36 66.21
C GLY A 879 22.44 -52.46 67.19
N PRO A 880 22.15 -51.15 67.32
CA PRO A 880 22.80 -50.29 68.30
C PRO A 880 22.64 -50.74 69.76
N VAL A 881 21.45 -51.17 70.13
CA VAL A 881 21.24 -51.75 71.50
C VAL A 881 22.11 -52.94 71.72
N ASN A 882 22.18 -53.89 70.82
CA ASN A 882 23.00 -55.07 70.91
C ASN A 882 24.52 -54.74 70.98
N LEU A 883 24.94 -53.75 70.17
CA LEU A 883 26.33 -53.29 70.15
C LEU A 883 26.73 -52.69 71.53
N TYR A 884 25.89 -51.74 72.01
CA TYR A 884 26.19 -51.04 73.25
C TYR A 884 26.06 -51.97 74.49
N LEU A 885 25.15 -52.91 74.45
CA LEU A 885 25.06 -53.89 75.46
C LEU A 885 26.37 -54.78 75.59
N LYS A 886 26.89 -55.13 74.38
CA LYS A 886 28.16 -55.85 74.32
C LYS A 886 29.33 -54.98 74.86
N ARG A 887 29.40 -53.71 74.41
CA ARG A 887 30.46 -52.78 74.87
C ARG A 887 30.36 -52.50 76.36
N CYS A 888 29.15 -52.38 76.93
CA CYS A 888 28.98 -52.26 78.40
C CYS A 888 29.57 -53.40 79.11
N LYS A 889 29.33 -54.68 78.72
CA LYS A 889 29.91 -55.88 79.30
C LYS A 889 31.44 -55.92 79.18
N ASP A 890 31.94 -55.58 78.01
CA ASP A 890 33.37 -55.53 77.74
C ASP A 890 34.06 -54.42 78.56
N PHE A 891 33.47 -53.18 78.67
CA PHE A 891 34.05 -52.08 79.46
C PHE A 891 33.87 -52.22 80.98
N ILE A 892 32.93 -53.05 81.46
CA ILE A 892 32.85 -53.48 82.89
C ILE A 892 33.97 -54.42 83.21
N GLN A 893 34.34 -55.34 82.28
CA GLN A 893 35.42 -56.29 82.45
C GLN A 893 36.80 -55.68 82.23
N ASN A 894 36.95 -54.88 81.21
CA ASN A 894 38.19 -54.21 80.75
C ASN A 894 37.92 -52.69 80.54
N PRO A 895 37.97 -51.92 81.59
CA PRO A 895 37.68 -50.47 81.50
C PRO A 895 38.69 -49.75 80.59
N PRO A 896 38.27 -48.88 79.69
CA PRO A 896 39.16 -48.07 78.91
C PRO A 896 40.00 -47.15 79.78
N ALA A 897 41.20 -46.74 79.29
CA ALA A 897 42.09 -45.84 79.97
C ALA A 897 41.42 -44.53 80.49
N ALA A 898 42.05 -43.90 81.47
CA ALA A 898 41.44 -42.73 82.12
C ALA A 898 41.28 -41.51 81.14
N ASP A 899 42.11 -41.39 80.15
CA ASP A 899 42.16 -40.40 79.09
C ASP A 899 41.32 -40.73 77.84
N TRP A 900 40.53 -41.83 77.88
CA TRP A 900 39.66 -42.17 76.80
C TRP A 900 38.64 -41.05 76.58
N ASP A 901 38.65 -40.50 75.35
CA ASP A 901 37.86 -39.29 74.85
C ASP A 901 36.44 -39.66 74.45
N GLY A 902 36.01 -40.90 74.58
CA GLY A 902 34.71 -41.38 74.15
C GLY A 902 34.60 -41.63 72.68
N VAL A 903 35.67 -41.44 71.91
CA VAL A 903 35.68 -41.59 70.47
C VAL A 903 36.12 -42.98 70.05
N PHE A 904 35.40 -43.61 69.18
CA PHE A 904 35.72 -44.89 68.58
C PHE A 904 36.60 -44.70 67.32
N ASN A 905 37.83 -45.28 67.38
CA ASN A 905 38.76 -45.23 66.23
C ASN A 905 38.44 -46.41 65.29
N MET A 906 37.99 -46.15 64.10
CA MET A 906 37.74 -47.17 63.08
C MET A 906 39.08 -47.67 62.50
N THR A 907 39.38 -48.96 62.71
CA THR A 907 40.65 -49.60 62.31
C THR A 907 40.54 -50.40 61.01
N GLN A 908 39.31 -50.56 60.44
CA GLN A 908 39.06 -51.25 59.18
C GLN A 908 38.37 -50.26 58.15
N LYS A 909 38.85 -50.39 56.88
CA LYS A 909 38.23 -49.71 55.74
C LYS A 909 36.91 -50.34 55.44
#